data_ad8a0a22dd9456f96fa4835d492dd3e6
#
_entry.id   ad8a0a22dd9456f96fa4835d492dd3e6
#
_cell.length_a   1.000
_cell.length_b   1.000
_cell.length_c   1.000
_cell.angle_alpha   90.00
_cell.angle_beta   90.00
_cell.angle_gamma   90.00
#
_symmetry.space_group_name_H-M   'P 1'
#
loop_
_entity.id
_entity.type
_entity.pdbx_description
1 polymer ?
#
loop_
_entity_poly.entity_id
_entity_poly.type
_entity_poly.pdbx_seq_one_letter_code
_entity_poly.pdbx_strand_id
1 'polypeptide(L)'
;KRHYTDLTEAIKRIPGVTFQNPGYRGGEYGYQFYNNGVSINGDTRVIILVDGRRVDNAASTRVGSNTKSGSKSTGVNLDQVTNMENVDKIEVIKGPGASVYGSDATGGVINIITRKGGDQNVGSIDLSTGSWHKHKYAISYSGSAGDDNSWHYFISANRDMSGDTGYKDGIVGSNGSLGGSKWKEDGVNFRVDKDFNDKQNLKVWYNFKEGKDGYPIAVPNMKYWNEKDWNDIIFKATVGQLDANNKLVGSTLTGDAKNPGYHNLYALDGQVYGSFSRFKNNDWDVQYTFNKENGMESFIRVYDQNHRYAHRDKYQWYVNGRGAADAYKAAFPNGATNEQLSQWISQNLAPFPDGDQEKVKEWLEKTGGAAQEPTSWHEEKNRGVQLQYAKTVGVNDIIASVTYDKAKNFSKRINNATGEITTSHVDRKSTTAYIQDKIHLSDKWDITPSLRYAKYSAFETTNDKGKTQGKGDTRLLTPVINTQYMFDDTSSMYFGWTKVFRPLKQGDYTSVDGVFKTPLDDEKGDAWTLGLRKDLSDKTSVAVHYDWTRMSNAIATLPVFVEGEIKNTAVNAKEDKQSFNLTVDHQFDEHFTLSASYSHMKDKWMAKNGWVLDPSWGYKNPADINTAINSLRPQNHYSLNLSYENGKLYTGLLTNWYTGCSDYAFTNNRFLVLDWNMNYEINKDLTAYVIVSNLTNEAYETSYNSWNGVGSSAMPGRCWMVGMKYTF
;
A
#
# COMPACT_ATOMS: atom_id res chain seq x y z
N LYS A 1 -16.62 5.99 -15.46
CA LYS A 1 -17.68 6.91 -14.97
C LYS A 1 -17.23 7.70 -13.73
N ARG A 2 -16.37 7.17 -12.89
CA ARG A 2 -15.90 7.84 -11.66
C ARG A 2 -14.63 8.67 -11.85
N HIS A 3 -13.94 8.53 -12.98
CA HIS A 3 -12.74 9.28 -13.35
C HIS A 3 -11.65 9.27 -12.27
N TYR A 4 -11.36 8.10 -11.72
CA TYR A 4 -10.27 7.94 -10.77
C TYR A 4 -8.95 8.40 -11.37
N THR A 5 -8.16 9.13 -10.58
CA THR A 5 -6.88 9.67 -11.03
C THR A 5 -5.73 8.68 -10.88
N ASP A 6 -5.85 7.73 -9.97
CA ASP A 6 -4.83 6.73 -9.68
C ASP A 6 -5.43 5.42 -9.15
N LEU A 7 -4.60 4.41 -9.04
CA LEU A 7 -5.01 3.07 -8.61
C LEU A 7 -5.48 3.04 -7.14
N THR A 8 -4.84 3.80 -6.26
CA THR A 8 -5.24 3.91 -4.85
C THR A 8 -6.64 4.51 -4.72
N GLU A 9 -6.92 5.58 -5.46
CA GLU A 9 -8.25 6.20 -5.48
C GLU A 9 -9.34 5.21 -5.95
N ALA A 10 -9.02 4.36 -6.91
CA ALA A 10 -9.97 3.40 -7.45
C ALA A 10 -10.43 2.35 -6.43
N ILE A 11 -9.58 1.96 -5.48
CA ILE A 11 -9.87 0.85 -4.57
C ILE A 11 -9.95 1.24 -3.09
N LYS A 12 -9.54 2.44 -2.70
CA LYS A 12 -9.47 2.85 -1.28
C LYS A 12 -10.81 2.79 -0.53
N ARG A 13 -11.93 2.78 -1.25
CA ARG A 13 -13.29 2.73 -0.66
C ARG A 13 -13.92 1.33 -0.71
N ILE A 14 -13.20 0.33 -1.20
CA ILE A 14 -13.67 -1.05 -1.11
C ILE A 14 -13.60 -1.48 0.36
N PRO A 15 -14.70 -2.01 0.95
CA PRO A 15 -14.70 -2.44 2.35
C PRO A 15 -13.59 -3.43 2.67
N GLY A 16 -12.89 -3.19 3.77
CA GLY A 16 -11.74 -3.97 4.19
C GLY A 16 -10.40 -3.57 3.57
N VAL A 17 -10.41 -2.79 2.49
CA VAL A 17 -9.16 -2.25 1.88
C VAL A 17 -8.74 -0.99 2.62
N THR A 18 -7.50 -0.96 3.09
CA THR A 18 -6.92 0.21 3.78
C THR A 18 -5.50 0.48 3.29
N PHE A 19 -5.11 1.76 3.39
CA PHE A 19 -3.77 2.25 3.10
C PHE A 19 -3.23 3.01 4.31
N GLN A 20 -1.92 2.96 4.52
CA GLN A 20 -1.29 3.75 5.58
C GLN A 20 -1.24 5.25 5.26
N ASN A 21 -1.02 5.58 4.01
CA ASN A 21 -0.79 6.96 3.56
C ASN A 21 -1.66 7.31 2.34
N PRO A 22 -2.96 7.26 2.43
CA PRO A 22 -3.79 7.67 1.31
C PRO A 22 -3.78 9.18 1.16
N GLY A 23 -3.47 9.66 -0.02
CA GLY A 23 -3.52 11.07 -0.37
C GLY A 23 -2.16 11.76 -0.50
N TYR A 24 -1.08 11.11 -0.13
CA TYR A 24 0.28 11.49 -0.50
C TYR A 24 1.09 10.25 -0.89
N ARG A 25 2.22 10.41 -1.52
CA ARG A 25 2.85 9.32 -2.27
C ARG A 25 4.29 9.03 -1.91
N GLY A 26 4.94 9.83 -1.11
CA GLY A 26 6.32 9.59 -0.71
C GLY A 26 6.46 8.67 0.49
N GLY A 27 7.67 8.23 0.75
CA GLY A 27 8.05 7.61 2.02
C GLY A 27 8.04 6.08 2.06
N GLU A 28 7.60 5.40 1.02
CA GLU A 28 7.54 3.93 0.99
C GLU A 28 8.91 3.26 1.04
N TYR A 29 9.96 3.96 0.70
CA TYR A 29 11.33 3.46 0.71
C TYR A 29 12.19 4.05 1.82
N GLY A 30 11.64 5.03 2.55
CA GLY A 30 12.30 5.67 3.63
C GLY A 30 12.15 4.92 4.94
N TYR A 31 12.06 5.67 6.00
CA TYR A 31 11.71 5.10 7.29
C TYR A 31 10.36 4.42 7.21
N GLN A 32 10.24 3.35 7.95
CA GLN A 32 9.11 2.42 8.02
C GLN A 32 7.75 3.06 8.34
N PHE A 33 7.67 4.36 8.42
CA PHE A 33 6.51 5.12 8.87
C PHE A 33 5.53 5.47 7.77
N TYR A 34 6.01 5.58 6.54
CA TYR A 34 5.25 6.07 5.40
C TYR A 34 5.20 5.02 4.31
N ASN A 35 4.67 3.87 4.64
CA ASN A 35 4.50 2.79 3.68
C ASN A 35 3.11 2.86 3.06
N ASN A 36 3.03 3.13 1.76
CA ASN A 36 1.80 3.09 0.98
C ASN A 36 1.32 1.66 0.68
N GLY A 37 1.75 0.70 1.47
CA GLY A 37 1.29 -0.67 1.36
C GLY A 37 -0.21 -0.78 1.58
N VAL A 38 -0.87 -1.54 0.70
CA VAL A 38 -2.27 -1.89 0.86
C VAL A 38 -2.44 -3.01 1.86
N SER A 39 -3.49 -2.96 2.67
CA SER A 39 -3.97 -4.08 3.46
C SER A 39 -5.41 -4.43 3.11
N ILE A 40 -5.73 -5.71 3.17
CA ILE A 40 -7.10 -6.20 3.01
C ILE A 40 -7.48 -6.95 4.29
N ASN A 41 -8.54 -6.51 4.94
CA ASN A 41 -8.96 -7.04 6.25
C ASN A 41 -7.81 -7.09 7.27
N GLY A 42 -7.00 -6.01 7.29
CA GLY A 42 -5.87 -5.89 8.18
C GLY A 42 -4.63 -6.68 7.80
N ASP A 43 -4.67 -7.46 6.75
CA ASP A 43 -3.55 -8.27 6.27
C ASP A 43 -2.82 -7.58 5.13
N THR A 44 -1.52 -7.36 5.29
CA THR A 44 -0.65 -6.74 4.28
C THR A 44 -0.01 -7.75 3.32
N ARG A 45 -0.30 -9.03 3.47
CA ARG A 45 0.09 -10.08 2.52
C ARG A 45 -0.86 -10.06 1.32
N VAL A 46 -0.75 -9.01 0.53
CA VAL A 46 -1.55 -8.76 -0.68
C VAL A 46 -0.62 -8.84 -1.88
N ILE A 47 -0.95 -9.72 -2.82
CA ILE A 47 -0.22 -9.84 -4.08
C ILE A 47 -0.76 -8.82 -5.08
N ILE A 48 0.14 -8.06 -5.70
CA ILE A 48 -0.17 -7.13 -6.79
C ILE A 48 0.32 -7.70 -8.10
N LEU A 49 -0.58 -7.77 -9.07
CA LEU A 49 -0.35 -8.32 -10.39
C LEU A 49 -0.63 -7.30 -11.48
N VAL A 50 0.07 -7.43 -12.59
CA VAL A 50 -0.28 -6.80 -13.87
C VAL A 50 -0.46 -7.91 -14.90
N ASP A 51 -1.66 -8.03 -15.43
CA ASP A 51 -2.05 -9.11 -16.36
C ASP A 51 -1.64 -10.51 -15.85
N GLY A 52 -1.83 -10.77 -14.56
CA GLY A 52 -1.49 -12.03 -13.91
C GLY A 52 0.00 -12.21 -13.52
N ARG A 53 0.87 -11.24 -13.79
CA ARG A 53 2.29 -11.28 -13.45
C ARG A 53 2.54 -10.52 -12.14
N ARG A 54 3.28 -11.13 -11.20
CA ARG A 54 3.65 -10.46 -9.94
C ARG A 54 4.57 -9.25 -10.18
N VAL A 55 4.31 -8.18 -9.47
CA VAL A 55 5.12 -6.96 -9.48
C VAL A 55 6.29 -7.05 -8.51
N ASP A 56 6.11 -7.67 -7.35
CA ASP A 56 7.18 -7.90 -6.38
C ASP A 56 8.10 -9.07 -6.80
N ASN A 57 9.27 -9.18 -6.19
CA ASN A 57 10.25 -10.21 -6.49
C ASN A 57 10.91 -10.80 -5.23
N ALA A 58 11.64 -11.89 -5.39
CA ALA A 58 12.23 -12.66 -4.29
C ALA A 58 13.43 -11.97 -3.60
N ALA A 59 14.02 -10.94 -4.22
CA ALA A 59 15.16 -10.19 -3.67
C ALA A 59 14.76 -8.80 -3.16
N SER A 60 13.47 -8.48 -3.08
CA SER A 60 13.02 -7.14 -2.79
C SER A 60 13.36 -6.68 -1.37
N THR A 61 13.78 -5.41 -1.25
CA THR A 61 13.83 -4.69 0.02
C THR A 61 12.47 -4.11 0.40
N ARG A 62 11.56 -4.03 -0.56
CA ARG A 62 10.21 -3.47 -0.38
C ARG A 62 9.26 -4.52 0.19
N VAL A 63 9.44 -4.85 1.44
CA VAL A 63 8.44 -5.58 2.21
C VAL A 63 7.84 -4.60 3.20
N GLY A 64 6.56 -4.49 3.23
CA GLY A 64 5.86 -3.55 4.09
C GLY A 64 6.38 -3.67 5.51
N SER A 65 6.95 -2.61 5.98
CA SER A 65 7.77 -2.62 7.18
C SER A 65 7.27 -1.63 8.22
N ASN A 66 5.99 -1.48 8.34
CA ASN A 66 5.52 -0.81 9.53
C ASN A 66 5.90 -1.66 10.74
N THR A 67 6.68 -1.07 11.63
CA THR A 67 7.19 -1.72 12.83
C THR A 67 6.13 -2.31 13.72
N LYS A 68 4.86 -1.96 13.54
CA LYS A 68 3.75 -2.43 14.37
C LYS A 68 2.53 -2.89 13.57
N SER A 69 2.69 -3.15 12.29
CA SER A 69 1.56 -3.60 11.46
C SER A 69 1.22 -5.08 11.59
N GLY A 70 2.01 -5.83 12.30
CA GLY A 70 1.86 -7.28 12.39
C GLY A 70 2.43 -7.99 11.18
N SER A 71 1.68 -8.10 10.10
CA SER A 71 2.11 -8.80 8.90
C SER A 71 3.04 -7.98 7.99
N LYS A 72 3.85 -8.66 7.20
CA LYS A 72 4.74 -8.06 6.20
C LYS A 72 4.05 -8.01 4.85
N SER A 73 4.00 -6.84 4.23
CA SER A 73 3.47 -6.67 2.88
C SER A 73 4.46 -7.15 1.81
N THR A 74 3.98 -7.23 0.59
CA THR A 74 4.82 -7.44 -0.59
C THR A 74 5.65 -6.21 -0.97
N GLY A 75 5.39 -5.06 -0.35
CA GLY A 75 6.16 -3.84 -0.50
C GLY A 75 5.97 -3.11 -1.82
N VAL A 76 4.88 -3.32 -2.51
CA VAL A 76 4.55 -2.62 -3.75
C VAL A 76 3.71 -1.39 -3.44
N ASN A 77 4.18 -0.22 -3.90
CA ASN A 77 3.33 0.97 -3.94
C ASN A 77 2.43 0.89 -5.18
N LEU A 78 1.13 0.81 -4.94
CA LEU A 78 0.15 0.61 -6.00
C LEU A 78 0.18 1.74 -7.05
N ASP A 79 0.34 2.98 -6.62
CA ASP A 79 0.32 4.14 -7.52
C ASP A 79 1.57 4.24 -8.42
N GLN A 80 2.63 3.50 -8.09
CA GLN A 80 3.84 3.46 -8.91
C GLN A 80 3.83 2.36 -9.99
N VAL A 81 2.83 1.48 -9.97
CA VAL A 81 2.78 0.32 -10.87
C VAL A 81 2.54 0.75 -12.32
N THR A 82 1.50 1.54 -12.56
CA THR A 82 1.19 2.08 -13.89
C THR A 82 0.22 3.27 -13.75
N ASN A 83 -0.02 4.00 -14.85
CA ASN A 83 -1.02 5.06 -14.88
C ASN A 83 -2.42 4.51 -15.17
N MET A 84 -3.46 5.28 -14.80
CA MET A 84 -4.86 4.86 -14.95
C MET A 84 -5.31 4.74 -16.39
N GLU A 85 -4.74 5.49 -17.31
CA GLU A 85 -5.10 5.45 -18.74
C GLU A 85 -4.84 4.07 -19.34
N ASN A 86 -3.85 3.37 -18.84
CA ASN A 86 -3.47 2.03 -19.29
C ASN A 86 -4.34 0.92 -18.67
N VAL A 87 -5.18 1.22 -17.72
CA VAL A 87 -5.96 0.23 -16.98
C VAL A 87 -7.33 0.04 -17.58
N ASP A 88 -7.66 -1.19 -17.95
CA ASP A 88 -9.01 -1.58 -18.37
C ASP A 88 -9.89 -1.84 -17.14
N LYS A 89 -9.42 -2.66 -16.21
CA LYS A 89 -10.09 -2.94 -14.95
C LYS A 89 -9.11 -3.36 -13.86
N ILE A 90 -9.56 -3.26 -12.63
CA ILE A 90 -8.85 -3.74 -11.44
C ILE A 90 -9.70 -4.82 -10.79
N GLU A 91 -9.14 -6.00 -10.63
CA GLU A 91 -9.77 -7.11 -9.93
C GLU A 91 -9.23 -7.18 -8.51
N VAL A 92 -10.10 -7.11 -7.51
CA VAL A 92 -9.74 -7.24 -6.09
C VAL A 92 -10.38 -8.49 -5.55
N ILE A 93 -9.54 -9.44 -5.13
CA ILE A 93 -9.97 -10.67 -4.48
C ILE A 93 -9.56 -10.56 -3.02
N LYS A 94 -10.53 -10.56 -2.11
CA LYS A 94 -10.29 -10.52 -0.67
C LYS A 94 -10.09 -11.93 -0.12
N GLY A 95 -9.13 -12.06 0.81
CA GLY A 95 -8.84 -13.32 1.46
C GLY A 95 -7.98 -14.29 0.63
N PRO A 96 -7.81 -15.52 1.10
CA PRO A 96 -6.83 -16.47 0.54
C PRO A 96 -7.28 -17.22 -0.73
N GLY A 97 -8.37 -16.82 -1.36
CA GLY A 97 -9.00 -17.56 -2.47
C GLY A 97 -8.22 -17.58 -3.79
N ALA A 98 -7.14 -16.82 -3.93
CA ALA A 98 -6.39 -16.66 -5.18
C ALA A 98 -5.03 -17.34 -5.18
N SER A 99 -4.94 -18.53 -4.60
CA SER A 99 -3.72 -19.33 -4.45
C SER A 99 -3.01 -19.68 -5.77
N VAL A 100 -3.70 -19.59 -6.91
CA VAL A 100 -3.11 -19.75 -8.25
C VAL A 100 -1.97 -18.75 -8.51
N TYR A 101 -2.04 -17.56 -7.90
CA TYR A 101 -1.05 -16.50 -8.08
C TYR A 101 0.11 -16.55 -7.06
N GLY A 102 -0.02 -17.34 -6.01
CA GLY A 102 0.99 -17.49 -4.97
C GLY A 102 0.38 -17.98 -3.66
N SER A 103 1.16 -18.69 -2.88
CA SER A 103 0.74 -19.23 -1.58
C SER A 103 0.85 -18.23 -0.43
N ASP A 104 1.25 -17.00 -0.70
CA ASP A 104 1.44 -15.92 0.28
C ASP A 104 0.34 -14.84 0.24
N ALA A 105 -0.72 -15.02 -0.56
CA ALA A 105 -1.81 -14.06 -0.72
C ALA A 105 -2.90 -14.23 0.35
N THR A 106 -2.57 -14.17 1.63
CA THR A 106 -3.57 -14.36 2.71
C THR A 106 -4.52 -13.17 2.87
N GLY A 107 -4.08 -11.96 2.55
CA GLY A 107 -4.93 -10.77 2.49
C GLY A 107 -5.77 -10.73 1.22
N GLY A 108 -5.21 -11.14 0.12
CA GLY A 108 -5.87 -11.16 -1.17
C GLY A 108 -4.97 -10.83 -2.34
N VAL A 109 -5.60 -10.53 -3.47
CA VAL A 109 -4.93 -10.20 -4.73
C VAL A 109 -5.55 -8.97 -5.34
N ILE A 110 -4.71 -8.11 -5.88
CA ILE A 110 -5.09 -6.97 -6.73
C ILE A 110 -4.47 -7.21 -8.10
N ASN A 111 -5.29 -7.50 -9.10
CA ASN A 111 -4.84 -7.74 -10.46
C ASN A 111 -5.24 -6.56 -11.35
N ILE A 112 -4.24 -5.90 -11.91
CA ILE A 112 -4.41 -4.77 -12.82
C ILE A 112 -4.41 -5.32 -14.23
N ILE A 113 -5.54 -5.17 -14.93
CA ILE A 113 -5.70 -5.62 -16.34
C ILE A 113 -5.45 -4.43 -17.25
N THR A 114 -4.48 -4.58 -18.16
CA THR A 114 -4.11 -3.52 -19.11
C THR A 114 -5.05 -3.45 -20.29
N ARG A 115 -5.18 -2.26 -20.90
CA ARG A 115 -6.04 -2.04 -22.06
C ARG A 115 -5.43 -2.60 -23.33
N LYS A 116 -6.24 -3.34 -24.06
CA LYS A 116 -6.04 -3.72 -25.45
C LYS A 116 -6.76 -2.72 -26.36
N GLY A 117 -6.17 -2.37 -27.50
CA GLY A 117 -6.84 -1.54 -28.51
C GLY A 117 -8.09 -2.22 -29.04
N GLY A 118 -9.15 -1.44 -29.29
CA GLY A 118 -10.38 -1.90 -29.93
C GLY A 118 -10.26 -1.92 -31.47
N ASP A 119 -11.36 -2.25 -32.14
CA ASP A 119 -11.39 -2.32 -33.61
C ASP A 119 -11.40 -0.94 -34.28
N GLN A 120 -11.88 0.08 -33.56
CA GLN A 120 -11.93 1.45 -34.07
C GLN A 120 -10.79 2.28 -33.47
N ASN A 121 -10.22 3.16 -34.30
CA ASN A 121 -9.21 4.10 -33.82
C ASN A 121 -9.86 5.22 -33.04
N VAL A 122 -9.37 5.42 -31.80
CA VAL A 122 -9.91 6.39 -30.84
C VAL A 122 -8.76 7.12 -30.15
N GLY A 123 -8.78 8.45 -30.26
CA GLY A 123 -7.93 9.32 -29.45
C GLY A 123 -8.70 9.85 -28.24
N SER A 124 -8.00 10.15 -27.17
CA SER A 124 -8.58 10.71 -25.94
C SER A 124 -7.64 11.71 -25.31
N ILE A 125 -8.17 12.86 -24.91
CA ILE A 125 -7.50 13.85 -24.09
C ILE A 125 -8.33 14.05 -22.84
N ASP A 126 -7.72 13.91 -21.67
CA ASP A 126 -8.35 14.10 -20.37
C ASP A 126 -7.56 15.14 -19.57
N LEU A 127 -8.23 16.24 -19.23
CA LEU A 127 -7.65 17.36 -18.49
C LEU A 127 -8.48 17.63 -17.26
N SER A 128 -7.84 17.72 -16.09
CA SER A 128 -8.52 18.09 -14.86
C SER A 128 -7.68 18.98 -13.96
N THR A 129 -8.36 19.73 -13.13
CA THR A 129 -7.78 20.60 -12.09
C THR A 129 -8.62 20.53 -10.83
N GLY A 130 -8.01 20.79 -9.69
CA GLY A 130 -8.74 20.67 -8.43
C GLY A 130 -8.03 21.31 -7.24
N SER A 131 -8.50 20.93 -6.07
CA SER A 131 -7.95 21.34 -4.78
C SER A 131 -6.46 21.05 -4.70
N TRP A 132 -5.73 21.85 -3.90
CA TRP A 132 -4.30 21.67 -3.60
C TRP A 132 -3.42 21.71 -4.84
N HIS A 133 -3.79 22.55 -5.82
CA HIS A 133 -3.09 22.62 -7.11
C HIS A 133 -2.93 21.26 -7.80
N LYS A 134 -3.94 20.41 -7.68
CA LYS A 134 -3.98 19.16 -8.44
C LYS A 134 -4.24 19.44 -9.91
N HIS A 135 -3.45 18.81 -10.76
CA HIS A 135 -3.63 18.85 -12.21
C HIS A 135 -3.35 17.47 -12.79
N LYS A 136 -4.18 17.09 -13.75
CA LYS A 136 -3.97 15.88 -14.56
C LYS A 136 -4.00 16.24 -16.03
N TYR A 137 -3.03 15.73 -16.75
CA TYR A 137 -2.93 15.81 -18.21
C TYR A 137 -2.73 14.41 -18.73
N ALA A 138 -3.66 13.91 -19.54
CA ALA A 138 -3.57 12.57 -20.09
C ALA A 138 -3.96 12.57 -21.58
N ILE A 139 -3.23 11.82 -22.36
CA ILE A 139 -3.53 11.55 -23.77
C ILE A 139 -3.39 10.07 -24.04
N SER A 140 -4.30 9.52 -24.83
CA SER A 140 -4.21 8.16 -25.34
C SER A 140 -4.65 8.06 -26.78
N TYR A 141 -4.12 7.08 -27.47
CA TYR A 141 -4.56 6.69 -28.80
C TYR A 141 -4.56 5.18 -28.91
N SER A 142 -5.64 4.63 -29.41
CA SER A 142 -5.80 3.18 -29.49
C SER A 142 -6.63 2.78 -30.71
N GLY A 143 -6.49 1.55 -31.14
CA GLY A 143 -7.27 1.04 -32.23
C GLY A 143 -6.70 -0.24 -32.81
N SER A 144 -7.04 -0.48 -34.07
CA SER A 144 -6.59 -1.63 -34.83
C SER A 144 -5.94 -1.20 -36.15
N ALA A 145 -5.15 -2.11 -36.70
CA ALA A 145 -4.48 -1.95 -37.97
C ALA A 145 -4.44 -3.27 -38.73
N GLY A 146 -4.16 -3.20 -40.05
CA GLY A 146 -4.19 -4.33 -40.96
C GLY A 146 -5.57 -4.47 -41.60
N ASP A 147 -5.60 -5.12 -42.77
CA ASP A 147 -6.84 -5.30 -43.55
C ASP A 147 -7.89 -6.14 -42.82
N ASP A 148 -7.44 -6.99 -41.90
CA ASP A 148 -8.27 -7.90 -41.11
C ASP A 148 -8.44 -7.43 -39.63
N ASN A 149 -8.01 -6.21 -39.31
CA ASN A 149 -7.99 -5.69 -37.92
C ASN A 149 -7.27 -6.61 -36.92
N SER A 150 -6.28 -7.37 -37.33
CA SER A 150 -5.61 -8.35 -36.51
C SER A 150 -4.55 -7.75 -35.60
N TRP A 151 -4.11 -6.53 -35.87
CA TRP A 151 -3.23 -5.75 -35.00
C TRP A 151 -4.05 -4.81 -34.12
N HIS A 152 -3.79 -4.80 -32.83
CA HIS A 152 -4.37 -3.88 -31.88
C HIS A 152 -3.27 -3.12 -31.15
N TYR A 153 -3.48 -1.86 -30.92
CA TYR A 153 -2.51 -1.02 -30.19
C TYR A 153 -3.21 -0.10 -29.22
N PHE A 154 -2.53 0.16 -28.12
CA PHE A 154 -2.88 1.16 -27.13
C PHE A 154 -1.62 1.89 -26.72
N ILE A 155 -1.64 3.23 -26.77
CA ILE A 155 -0.53 4.08 -26.31
C ILE A 155 -1.09 5.19 -25.44
N SER A 156 -0.42 5.50 -24.33
CA SER A 156 -0.83 6.62 -23.49
C SER A 156 0.38 7.31 -22.84
N ALA A 157 0.16 8.58 -22.53
CA ALA A 157 1.07 9.39 -21.75
C ALA A 157 0.26 10.25 -20.78
N ASN A 158 0.78 10.45 -19.57
CA ASN A 158 0.15 11.30 -18.58
C ASN A 158 1.15 12.03 -17.71
N ARG A 159 0.68 13.13 -17.13
CA ARG A 159 1.32 13.85 -16.04
C ARG A 159 0.31 14.16 -14.99
N ASP A 160 0.57 13.71 -13.77
CA ASP A 160 -0.24 13.99 -12.59
C ASP A 160 0.61 14.74 -11.56
N MET A 161 0.04 15.77 -10.96
CA MET A 161 0.73 16.54 -9.94
C MET A 161 -0.24 17.07 -8.88
N SER A 162 0.29 17.29 -7.69
CA SER A 162 -0.43 17.90 -6.58
C SER A 162 0.52 18.77 -5.77
N GLY A 163 0.00 19.86 -5.24
CA GLY A 163 0.60 20.54 -4.10
C GLY A 163 0.43 19.72 -2.83
N ASP A 164 0.73 20.32 -1.69
CA ASP A 164 0.61 19.65 -0.39
C ASP A 164 -0.84 19.25 -0.12
N THR A 165 -1.04 18.01 0.34
CA THR A 165 -2.35 17.45 0.62
C THR A 165 -3.00 18.15 1.81
N GLY A 166 -4.23 18.61 1.63
CA GLY A 166 -5.03 19.19 2.70
C GLY A 166 -5.70 18.12 3.57
N TYR A 167 -5.87 18.42 4.83
CA TYR A 167 -6.61 17.59 5.79
C TYR A 167 -7.44 18.47 6.72
N LYS A 168 -8.40 17.86 7.43
CA LYS A 168 -9.12 18.52 8.50
C LYS A 168 -8.59 18.08 9.85
N ASP A 169 -8.28 19.04 10.72
CA ASP A 169 -7.97 18.78 12.10
C ASP A 169 -9.26 18.37 12.86
N GLY A 170 -9.20 17.20 13.52
CA GLY A 170 -10.36 16.62 14.20
C GLY A 170 -10.75 17.30 15.50
N ILE A 171 -9.94 18.20 16.01
CA ILE A 171 -10.16 18.87 17.30
C ILE A 171 -10.48 20.34 17.15
N VAL A 172 -9.60 21.09 16.51
CA VAL A 172 -9.85 22.51 16.29
C VAL A 172 -10.78 22.77 15.12
N GLY A 173 -11.06 21.75 14.30
CA GLY A 173 -11.99 21.85 13.18
C GLY A 173 -11.50 22.69 12.00
N SER A 174 -10.26 23.16 12.04
CA SER A 174 -9.64 23.93 10.97
C SER A 174 -9.09 23.01 9.87
N ASN A 175 -8.94 23.56 8.66
CA ASN A 175 -8.21 22.90 7.59
C ASN A 175 -6.72 23.14 7.75
N GLY A 176 -5.94 22.08 7.56
CA GLY A 176 -4.48 22.10 7.57
C GLY A 176 -3.91 21.57 6.26
N SER A 177 -2.60 21.63 6.16
CA SER A 177 -1.83 21.08 5.04
C SER A 177 -0.75 20.14 5.56
N LEU A 178 -0.63 18.98 4.92
CA LEU A 178 0.46 18.04 5.14
C LEU A 178 1.70 18.55 4.40
N GLY A 179 2.41 19.48 5.02
CA GLY A 179 3.54 20.16 4.42
C GLY A 179 4.60 19.20 3.90
N GLY A 180 5.15 19.50 2.71
CA GLY A 180 6.13 18.65 2.05
C GLY A 180 5.56 17.42 1.36
N SER A 181 4.25 17.26 1.30
CA SER A 181 3.59 16.09 0.66
C SER A 181 3.33 16.26 -0.83
N LYS A 182 3.70 17.36 -1.44
CA LYS A 182 3.56 17.59 -2.89
C LYS A 182 4.24 16.50 -3.72
N TRP A 183 3.65 16.17 -4.86
CA TRP A 183 4.15 15.14 -5.74
C TRP A 183 3.93 15.46 -7.21
N LYS A 184 4.74 14.84 -8.07
CA LYS A 184 4.64 14.90 -9.52
C LYS A 184 5.07 13.58 -10.13
N GLU A 185 4.23 13.02 -10.98
CA GLU A 185 4.45 11.73 -11.63
C GLU A 185 4.14 11.80 -13.11
N ASP A 186 5.00 11.18 -13.92
CA ASP A 186 4.87 11.04 -15.36
C ASP A 186 4.82 9.57 -15.75
N GLY A 187 3.97 9.23 -16.72
CA GLY A 187 3.83 7.88 -17.23
C GLY A 187 3.74 7.83 -18.73
N VAL A 188 4.34 6.82 -19.33
CA VAL A 188 4.18 6.46 -20.74
C VAL A 188 4.07 4.95 -20.81
N ASN A 189 3.08 4.45 -21.56
CA ASN A 189 2.95 3.03 -21.79
C ASN A 189 2.43 2.75 -23.17
N PHE A 190 2.70 1.56 -23.66
CA PHE A 190 2.07 1.03 -24.84
C PHE A 190 1.81 -0.47 -24.72
N ARG A 191 0.79 -0.93 -25.42
CA ARG A 191 0.49 -2.33 -25.63
C ARG A 191 0.18 -2.56 -27.09
N VAL A 192 0.82 -3.58 -27.67
CA VAL A 192 0.54 -4.04 -29.04
C VAL A 192 0.18 -5.51 -28.97
N ASP A 193 -0.92 -5.87 -29.61
CA ASP A 193 -1.39 -7.23 -29.77
C ASP A 193 -1.45 -7.60 -31.25
N LYS A 194 -1.02 -8.80 -31.59
CA LYS A 194 -1.31 -9.43 -32.89
C LYS A 194 -2.19 -10.63 -32.63
N ASP A 195 -3.42 -10.58 -33.11
CA ASP A 195 -4.35 -11.70 -33.12
C ASP A 195 -4.15 -12.51 -34.41
N PHE A 196 -3.54 -13.69 -34.32
CA PHE A 196 -3.35 -14.57 -35.48
C PHE A 196 -4.64 -15.31 -35.82
N ASN A 197 -5.38 -15.67 -34.79
CA ASN A 197 -6.69 -16.31 -34.85
C ASN A 197 -7.34 -16.26 -33.45
N ASP A 198 -8.46 -16.94 -33.27
CA ASP A 198 -9.20 -16.96 -31.98
C ASP A 198 -8.40 -17.58 -30.80
N LYS A 199 -7.36 -18.35 -31.13
CA LYS A 199 -6.57 -19.09 -30.12
C LYS A 199 -5.15 -18.59 -29.95
N GLN A 200 -4.65 -17.77 -30.87
CA GLN A 200 -3.25 -17.35 -30.89
C GLN A 200 -3.14 -15.84 -30.88
N ASN A 201 -2.38 -15.31 -29.94
CA ASN A 201 -2.15 -13.89 -29.74
C ASN A 201 -0.70 -13.65 -29.32
N LEU A 202 -0.10 -12.61 -29.86
CA LEU A 202 1.16 -12.07 -29.35
C LEU A 202 0.89 -10.70 -28.73
N LYS A 203 1.20 -10.57 -27.45
CA LYS A 203 1.09 -9.31 -26.68
C LYS A 203 2.49 -8.79 -26.34
N VAL A 204 2.73 -7.51 -26.60
CA VAL A 204 3.90 -6.76 -26.14
C VAL A 204 3.41 -5.59 -25.35
N TRP A 205 3.83 -5.48 -24.09
CA TRP A 205 3.51 -4.38 -23.20
C TRP A 205 4.79 -3.73 -22.68
N TYR A 206 4.80 -2.40 -22.69
CA TYR A 206 5.85 -1.59 -22.10
C TYR A 206 5.24 -0.55 -21.19
N ASN A 207 5.83 -0.39 -20.01
CA ASN A 207 5.42 0.62 -19.06
C ASN A 207 6.63 1.40 -18.54
N PHE A 208 6.51 2.70 -18.59
CA PHE A 208 7.44 3.63 -17.97
C PHE A 208 6.66 4.53 -17.02
N LYS A 209 7.12 4.62 -15.78
CA LYS A 209 6.58 5.57 -14.82
C LYS A 209 7.70 6.12 -13.95
N GLU A 210 7.71 7.43 -13.76
CA GLU A 210 8.65 8.11 -12.86
C GLU A 210 7.96 9.17 -12.04
N GLY A 211 8.53 9.51 -10.89
CA GLY A 211 7.99 10.56 -10.04
C GLY A 211 8.96 11.03 -8.97
N LYS A 212 8.59 12.18 -8.40
CA LYS A 212 9.18 12.72 -7.19
C LYS A 212 8.05 13.06 -6.22
N ASP A 213 8.06 12.38 -5.09
CA ASP A 213 6.97 12.41 -4.12
C ASP A 213 7.50 12.81 -2.74
N GLY A 214 6.88 13.83 -2.14
CA GLY A 214 7.27 14.32 -0.83
C GLY A 214 6.76 13.45 0.32
N TYR A 215 7.48 13.48 1.44
CA TYR A 215 7.02 12.89 2.69
C TYR A 215 6.21 13.90 3.47
N PRO A 216 5.01 13.57 3.90
CA PRO A 216 4.29 14.39 4.86
C PRO A 216 4.76 14.08 6.27
N ILE A 217 4.43 14.99 7.14
CA ILE A 217 4.53 14.80 8.58
C ILE A 217 3.30 14.06 9.09
N ALA A 218 3.45 13.28 10.16
CA ALA A 218 2.32 12.73 10.89
C ALA A 218 1.58 13.85 11.63
N VAL A 219 0.26 13.83 11.57
CA VAL A 219 -0.58 14.77 12.32
C VAL A 219 -0.77 14.23 13.73
N PRO A 220 -0.64 15.08 14.77
CA PRO A 220 -0.92 14.65 16.13
C PRO A 220 -2.33 14.08 16.27
N ASN A 221 -2.47 13.01 17.02
CA ASN A 221 -3.79 12.57 17.47
C ASN A 221 -4.26 13.48 18.60
N MET A 222 -5.03 14.48 18.26
CA MET A 222 -5.44 15.54 19.14
C MET A 222 -6.45 15.10 20.23
N LYS A 223 -6.92 13.88 20.21
CA LYS A 223 -7.79 13.34 21.24
C LYS A 223 -7.17 13.44 22.66
N TYR A 224 -5.87 13.33 22.73
CA TYR A 224 -5.12 13.34 23.97
C TYR A 224 -4.43 14.66 24.29
N TRP A 225 -4.62 15.69 23.44
CA TRP A 225 -3.87 16.92 23.51
C TRP A 225 -4.78 18.12 23.61
N ASN A 226 -4.45 18.99 24.51
CA ASN A 226 -4.85 20.39 24.49
C ASN A 226 -3.63 21.25 24.14
N GLU A 227 -3.82 22.51 23.92
CA GLU A 227 -2.75 23.44 23.54
C GLU A 227 -1.61 23.45 24.57
N LYS A 228 -1.94 23.36 25.85
CA LYS A 228 -0.94 23.30 26.93
C LYS A 228 -0.10 22.03 26.82
N ASP A 229 -0.73 20.88 26.64
CA ASP A 229 -0.02 19.61 26.54
C ASP A 229 0.88 19.57 25.31
N TRP A 230 0.44 20.15 24.21
CA TRP A 230 1.24 20.30 23.00
C TRP A 230 2.51 21.11 23.26
N ASN A 231 2.39 22.27 23.89
CA ASN A 231 3.53 23.12 24.24
C ASN A 231 4.49 22.44 25.21
N ASP A 232 3.97 21.77 26.22
CA ASP A 232 4.80 21.00 27.18
C ASP A 232 5.58 19.88 26.50
N ILE A 233 4.97 19.22 25.53
CA ILE A 233 5.58 18.15 24.77
C ILE A 233 6.68 18.67 23.85
N ILE A 234 6.43 19.75 23.14
CA ILE A 234 7.42 20.40 22.29
C ILE A 234 8.60 20.89 23.14
N PHE A 235 8.34 21.50 24.29
CA PHE A 235 9.37 21.92 25.20
C PHE A 235 10.25 20.75 25.65
N LYS A 236 9.65 19.67 26.13
CA LYS A 236 10.38 18.48 26.56
C LYS A 236 11.19 17.84 25.42
N ALA A 237 10.63 17.78 24.24
CA ALA A 237 11.32 17.27 23.06
C ALA A 237 12.51 18.15 22.65
N THR A 238 12.38 19.45 22.79
CA THR A 238 13.38 20.42 22.38
C THR A 238 14.52 20.55 23.37
N VAL A 239 14.24 20.55 24.67
CA VAL A 239 15.24 20.80 25.72
C VAL A 239 15.51 19.60 26.63
N GLY A 240 14.69 18.58 26.58
CA GLY A 240 14.47 17.65 27.68
C GLY A 240 15.63 16.77 28.04
N GLN A 241 16.39 16.21 27.14
CA GLN A 241 17.38 15.21 27.49
C GLN A 241 18.71 15.44 26.81
N LEU A 242 19.42 16.36 27.37
CA LEU A 242 20.82 16.55 27.06
C LEU A 242 21.66 15.87 28.16
N ASP A 243 22.67 15.12 27.75
CA ASP A 243 23.69 14.61 28.67
C ASP A 243 24.55 15.77 29.23
N ALA A 244 25.47 15.43 30.09
CA ALA A 244 26.40 16.38 30.70
C ALA A 244 27.23 17.18 29.67
N ASN A 245 27.33 16.69 28.44
CA ASN A 245 28.05 17.33 27.32
C ASN A 245 27.10 18.07 26.35
N ASN A 246 25.86 18.34 26.75
CA ASN A 246 24.84 18.95 25.92
C ASN A 246 24.49 18.14 24.64
N LYS A 247 24.74 16.84 24.65
CA LYS A 247 24.36 15.95 23.59
C LYS A 247 22.94 15.43 23.83
N LEU A 248 22.09 15.53 22.83
CA LEU A 248 20.75 14.96 22.89
C LEU A 248 20.86 13.43 23.05
N VAL A 249 20.54 12.94 24.24
CA VAL A 249 20.58 11.52 24.57
C VAL A 249 19.20 10.96 24.35
N GLY A 250 19.03 10.36 23.23
CA GLY A 250 17.89 9.51 22.98
C GLY A 250 16.53 10.15 23.20
N SER A 251 15.58 9.49 22.66
CA SER A 251 14.18 9.81 22.78
C SER A 251 13.61 9.19 24.04
N THR A 252 14.04 9.58 25.16
CA THR A 252 13.41 9.10 26.39
C THR A 252 12.22 9.93 26.83
N LEU A 253 11.57 10.58 25.94
CA LEU A 253 10.14 10.67 26.06
C LEU A 253 9.63 9.24 25.88
N THR A 254 9.95 8.46 26.89
CA THR A 254 9.48 7.13 27.09
C THR A 254 8.02 7.11 26.77
N GLY A 255 7.68 6.28 25.81
CA GLY A 255 6.34 6.10 25.32
C GLY A 255 5.30 5.80 26.36
N ASP A 256 4.92 6.80 27.08
CA ASP A 256 3.56 6.85 27.51
C ASP A 256 2.74 7.08 26.24
N ALA A 257 1.88 6.13 25.89
CA ALA A 257 0.91 6.28 24.81
C ALA A 257 0.09 7.56 24.94
N LYS A 258 0.08 8.18 26.09
CA LYS A 258 -0.53 9.47 26.40
C LYS A 258 0.41 10.67 26.21
N ASN A 259 1.66 10.44 25.87
CA ASN A 259 2.66 11.49 25.64
C ASN A 259 3.31 11.34 24.26
N PRO A 260 2.60 11.68 23.21
CA PRO A 260 3.02 11.45 21.84
C PRO A 260 3.98 12.47 21.26
N GLY A 261 4.18 13.58 21.94
CA GLY A 261 4.70 14.80 21.37
C GLY A 261 6.11 14.79 20.84
N TYR A 262 6.93 13.97 21.39
CA TYR A 262 8.30 13.84 20.98
C TYR A 262 8.47 13.58 19.47
N HIS A 263 7.74 12.61 18.96
CA HIS A 263 7.84 12.23 17.55
C HIS A 263 7.22 13.26 16.62
N ASN A 264 6.22 13.96 17.08
CA ASN A 264 5.54 14.98 16.28
C ASN A 264 6.36 16.24 16.09
N LEU A 265 7.14 16.64 17.09
CA LEU A 265 8.09 17.72 16.90
C LEU A 265 9.11 17.40 15.81
N TYR A 266 9.61 16.20 15.79
CA TYR A 266 10.52 15.75 14.75
C TYR A 266 9.85 15.68 13.39
N ALA A 267 8.61 15.27 13.34
CA ALA A 267 7.83 15.28 12.11
C ALA A 267 7.64 16.70 11.57
N LEU A 268 7.44 17.68 12.44
CA LEU A 268 7.31 19.07 12.05
C LEU A 268 8.62 19.68 11.57
N ASP A 269 9.73 19.36 12.21
CA ASP A 269 10.99 20.10 12.07
C ASP A 269 11.72 19.83 10.75
N GLY A 270 11.92 18.62 10.34
CA GLY A 270 12.81 18.34 9.21
C GLY A 270 12.17 17.78 7.96
N GLN A 271 11.04 17.11 8.09
CA GLN A 271 10.46 16.33 7.00
C GLN A 271 9.81 17.17 5.91
N VAL A 272 9.26 18.31 6.28
CA VAL A 272 8.47 19.14 5.36
C VAL A 272 9.29 19.65 4.20
N TYR A 273 10.57 19.94 4.43
CA TYR A 273 11.42 20.54 3.42
C TYR A 273 12.48 19.62 2.84
N GLY A 274 12.78 18.51 3.46
CA GLY A 274 13.93 17.71 3.09
C GLY A 274 13.65 16.29 2.63
N SER A 275 12.49 15.75 2.99
CA SER A 275 12.19 14.34 2.73
C SER A 275 11.43 14.13 1.43
N PHE A 276 11.91 13.26 0.59
CA PHE A 276 11.26 12.89 -0.66
C PHE A 276 11.68 11.50 -1.14
N SER A 277 10.82 10.89 -1.95
CA SER A 277 11.12 9.71 -2.74
C SER A 277 11.18 10.07 -4.23
N ARG A 278 12.09 9.43 -4.95
CA ARG A 278 12.10 9.41 -6.42
C ARG A 278 12.01 7.97 -6.87
N PHE A 279 11.24 7.72 -7.90
CA PHE A 279 11.19 6.40 -8.52
C PHE A 279 11.23 6.51 -10.04
N LYS A 280 11.73 5.45 -10.66
CA LYS A 280 11.75 5.28 -12.10
C LYS A 280 11.61 3.80 -12.43
N ASN A 281 10.48 3.43 -13.00
CA ASN A 281 10.12 2.06 -13.32
C ASN A 281 10.07 1.87 -14.84
N ASN A 282 10.73 0.82 -15.32
CA ASN A 282 10.67 0.38 -16.70
C ASN A 282 10.32 -1.11 -16.70
N ASP A 283 9.24 -1.48 -17.36
CA ASP A 283 8.76 -2.84 -17.42
C ASP A 283 8.47 -3.26 -18.85
N TRP A 284 8.95 -4.45 -19.22
CA TRP A 284 8.60 -5.13 -20.45
C TRP A 284 7.93 -6.45 -20.13
N ASP A 285 6.87 -6.76 -20.87
CA ASP A 285 6.13 -8.01 -20.76
C ASP A 285 5.70 -8.46 -22.13
N VAL A 286 6.18 -9.61 -22.57
CA VAL A 286 5.87 -10.20 -23.87
C VAL A 286 5.28 -11.56 -23.65
N GLN A 287 4.06 -11.79 -24.16
CA GLN A 287 3.36 -13.05 -24.03
C GLN A 287 2.90 -13.53 -25.41
N TYR A 288 3.29 -14.74 -25.77
CA TYR A 288 2.73 -15.46 -26.89
C TYR A 288 1.78 -16.54 -26.39
N THR A 289 0.49 -16.34 -26.60
CA THR A 289 -0.55 -17.33 -26.36
C THR A 289 -0.68 -18.19 -27.61
N PHE A 290 -0.38 -19.48 -27.49
CA PHE A 290 -0.38 -20.40 -28.64
C PHE A 290 -1.62 -21.27 -28.72
N ASN A 291 -2.43 -21.31 -27.66
CA ASN A 291 -3.73 -21.99 -27.66
C ASN A 291 -4.66 -21.45 -26.59
N LYS A 292 -5.95 -21.56 -26.82
CA LYS A 292 -7.04 -21.31 -25.87
C LYS A 292 -8.02 -22.45 -25.92
N GLU A 293 -8.40 -22.97 -24.78
CA GLU A 293 -9.34 -24.10 -24.66
C GLU A 293 -10.18 -23.90 -23.40
N ASN A 294 -11.50 -23.82 -23.55
CA ASN A 294 -12.46 -23.60 -22.45
C ASN A 294 -12.10 -22.43 -21.51
N GLY A 295 -11.71 -21.30 -22.09
CA GLY A 295 -11.32 -20.11 -21.36
C GLY A 295 -9.93 -20.17 -20.72
N MET A 296 -9.22 -21.27 -20.89
CA MET A 296 -7.84 -21.43 -20.42
C MET A 296 -6.85 -21.08 -21.52
N GLU A 297 -5.74 -20.44 -21.14
CA GLU A 297 -4.68 -20.05 -22.07
C GLU A 297 -3.44 -20.91 -21.90
N SER A 298 -2.84 -21.30 -23.03
CA SER A 298 -1.49 -21.86 -23.09
C SER A 298 -0.55 -20.83 -23.67
N PHE A 299 0.51 -20.47 -22.97
CA PHE A 299 1.38 -19.37 -23.37
C PHE A 299 2.82 -19.53 -22.92
N ILE A 300 3.67 -18.77 -23.59
CA ILE A 300 5.03 -18.46 -23.16
C ILE A 300 5.09 -16.98 -22.90
N ARG A 301 5.59 -16.58 -21.72
CA ARG A 301 5.76 -15.19 -21.30
C ARG A 301 7.21 -14.95 -20.92
N VAL A 302 7.77 -13.83 -21.36
CA VAL A 302 9.03 -13.30 -20.89
C VAL A 302 8.84 -11.88 -20.41
N TYR A 303 9.51 -11.51 -19.32
CA TYR A 303 9.40 -10.17 -18.75
C TYR A 303 10.71 -9.68 -18.18
N ASP A 304 10.87 -8.36 -18.18
CA ASP A 304 11.99 -7.63 -17.60
C ASP A 304 11.45 -6.44 -16.83
N GLN A 305 11.66 -6.44 -15.52
CA GLN A 305 11.30 -5.34 -14.64
C GLN A 305 12.58 -4.66 -14.16
N ASN A 306 12.64 -3.34 -14.27
CA ASN A 306 13.70 -2.54 -13.70
C ASN A 306 13.10 -1.39 -12.92
N HIS A 307 13.14 -1.48 -11.61
CA HIS A 307 12.60 -0.50 -10.69
C HIS A 307 13.74 0.17 -9.93
N ARG A 308 13.89 1.47 -10.14
CA ARG A 308 14.84 2.31 -9.41
C ARG A 308 14.08 3.23 -8.50
N TYR A 309 14.53 3.33 -7.27
CA TYR A 309 13.99 4.30 -6.35
C TYR A 309 15.08 4.83 -5.44
N ALA A 310 14.90 6.06 -5.02
CA ALA A 310 15.81 6.74 -4.14
C ALA A 310 15.00 7.59 -3.17
N HIS A 311 15.50 7.77 -1.98
CA HIS A 311 14.87 8.66 -1.04
C HIS A 311 15.90 9.48 -0.28
N ARG A 312 15.45 10.61 0.20
CA ARG A 312 16.16 11.42 1.16
C ARG A 312 15.52 11.23 2.53
N ASP A 313 16.32 10.78 3.45
CA ASP A 313 15.92 10.55 4.82
C ASP A 313 15.78 11.88 5.60
N LYS A 314 14.93 11.89 6.59
CA LYS A 314 14.66 13.00 7.51
C LYS A 314 15.73 13.22 8.58
N TYR A 315 16.90 12.66 8.39
CA TYR A 315 17.96 12.70 9.39
C TYR A 315 18.35 14.11 9.86
N GLN A 316 18.13 15.11 9.01
CA GLN A 316 18.50 16.49 9.29
C GLN A 316 17.79 17.12 10.47
N TRP A 317 16.54 16.76 10.73
CA TRP A 317 15.82 17.30 11.85
C TRP A 317 16.51 16.96 13.19
N TYR A 318 17.21 15.84 13.26
CA TYR A 318 17.90 15.42 14.48
C TYR A 318 19.02 16.42 14.88
N VAL A 319 19.73 16.90 13.91
CA VAL A 319 20.74 17.95 14.11
C VAL A 319 20.07 19.28 14.42
N ASN A 320 18.98 19.56 13.78
CA ASN A 320 18.25 20.81 13.90
C ASN A 320 17.49 20.91 15.23
N GLY A 321 16.87 19.83 15.65
CA GLY A 321 16.20 19.76 16.94
C GLY A 321 17.16 20.03 18.10
N ARG A 322 18.42 19.58 17.99
CA ARG A 322 19.46 19.90 18.95
C ARG A 322 19.80 21.39 18.95
N GLY A 323 19.99 21.98 17.79
CA GLY A 323 20.25 23.42 17.67
C GLY A 323 19.11 24.26 18.19
N ALA A 324 17.88 23.86 17.96
CA ALA A 324 16.71 24.49 18.53
C ALA A 324 16.66 24.37 20.06
N ALA A 325 17.01 23.21 20.62
CA ALA A 325 17.08 23.01 22.05
C ALA A 325 18.12 23.93 22.71
N ASP A 326 19.30 24.07 22.11
CA ASP A 326 20.35 24.97 22.62
C ASP A 326 19.92 26.44 22.54
N ALA A 327 19.33 26.86 21.44
CA ALA A 327 18.79 28.20 21.26
C ALA A 327 17.64 28.51 22.23
N TYR A 328 16.74 27.53 22.45
CA TYR A 328 15.68 27.68 23.45
C TYR A 328 16.21 27.89 24.86
N LYS A 329 17.18 27.08 25.29
CA LYS A 329 17.82 27.24 26.60
C LYS A 329 18.46 28.60 26.77
N ALA A 330 19.12 29.11 25.73
CA ALA A 330 19.73 30.43 25.74
C ALA A 330 18.67 31.53 25.82
N ALA A 331 17.54 31.38 25.18
CA ALA A 331 16.44 32.35 25.17
C ALA A 331 15.68 32.37 26.53
N PHE A 332 15.48 31.21 27.13
CA PHE A 332 14.64 31.04 28.31
C PHE A 332 15.35 30.21 29.40
N PRO A 333 16.42 30.73 30.03
CA PRO A 333 17.20 29.98 30.99
C PRO A 333 16.40 29.59 32.25
N ASN A 334 15.34 30.29 32.56
CA ASN A 334 14.45 30.04 33.69
C ASN A 334 13.09 29.45 33.33
N GLY A 335 12.96 28.97 32.08
CA GLY A 335 11.70 28.45 31.52
C GLY A 335 10.86 29.54 30.85
N ALA A 336 9.87 29.11 30.08
CA ALA A 336 8.96 29.96 29.32
C ALA A 336 7.49 29.68 29.68
N THR A 337 6.63 30.69 29.55
CA THR A 337 5.17 30.47 29.53
C THR A 337 4.77 29.75 28.23
N ASN A 338 3.58 29.13 28.21
CA ASN A 338 3.08 28.48 27.01
C ASN A 338 2.98 29.43 25.81
N GLU A 339 2.57 30.68 26.06
CA GLU A 339 2.50 31.70 25.03
C GLU A 339 3.89 32.05 24.46
N GLN A 340 4.86 32.30 25.32
CA GLN A 340 6.24 32.54 24.92
C GLN A 340 6.82 31.36 24.15
N LEU A 341 6.54 30.13 24.59
CA LEU A 341 6.98 28.92 23.93
C LEU A 341 6.35 28.76 22.55
N SER A 342 5.04 28.93 22.42
CA SER A 342 4.34 28.88 21.13
C SER A 342 4.88 29.92 20.14
N GLN A 343 5.08 31.14 20.61
CA GLN A 343 5.63 32.20 19.79
C GLN A 343 7.08 31.88 19.36
N TRP A 344 7.91 31.41 20.27
CA TRP A 344 9.27 31.06 19.96
C TRP A 344 9.36 29.93 18.93
N ILE A 345 8.53 28.89 19.09
CA ILE A 345 8.46 27.75 18.15
C ILE A 345 8.04 28.24 16.75
N SER A 346 7.03 29.05 16.66
CA SER A 346 6.55 29.57 15.35
C SER A 346 7.59 30.44 14.64
N GLN A 347 8.48 31.05 15.38
CA GLN A 347 9.54 31.92 14.85
C GLN A 347 10.84 31.22 14.55
N ASN A 348 11.16 30.14 15.26
CA ASN A 348 12.51 29.56 15.26
C ASN A 348 12.57 28.11 14.78
N LEU A 349 11.46 27.37 14.78
CA LEU A 349 11.43 26.01 14.27
C LEU A 349 10.73 25.94 12.93
N ALA A 350 11.47 25.54 11.92
CA ALA A 350 10.92 25.23 10.62
C ALA A 350 10.24 23.83 10.66
N PRO A 351 9.18 23.62 9.91
CA PRO A 351 8.50 24.52 9.00
C PRO A 351 7.09 24.85 9.47
N PHE A 352 6.97 25.86 10.27
CA PHE A 352 5.66 26.29 10.70
C PHE A 352 4.93 27.00 9.54
N PRO A 353 3.63 26.76 9.34
CA PRO A 353 2.88 27.32 8.23
C PRO A 353 2.92 28.85 8.16
N ASP A 354 3.00 29.48 9.33
CA ASP A 354 3.06 30.95 9.46
C ASP A 354 4.50 31.47 9.71
N GLY A 355 5.50 30.61 9.58
CA GLY A 355 6.90 30.96 9.77
C GLY A 355 7.40 31.91 8.67
N ASP A 356 8.36 32.75 9.03
CA ASP A 356 9.10 33.59 8.09
C ASP A 356 9.84 32.70 7.10
N GLN A 357 9.42 32.69 5.84
CA GLN A 357 9.95 31.81 4.79
C GLN A 357 11.43 32.11 4.49
N GLU A 358 11.88 33.34 4.66
CA GLU A 358 13.30 33.67 4.48
C GLU A 358 14.17 33.08 5.61
N LYS A 359 13.70 33.14 6.85
CA LYS A 359 14.37 32.47 7.96
C LYS A 359 14.42 30.96 7.80
N VAL A 360 13.32 30.37 7.33
CA VAL A 360 13.26 28.94 7.03
C VAL A 360 14.29 28.58 5.95
N LYS A 361 14.39 29.36 4.91
CA LYS A 361 15.35 29.19 3.83
C LYS A 361 16.79 29.29 4.34
N GLU A 362 17.12 30.33 5.11
CA GLU A 362 18.44 30.50 5.73
C GLU A 362 18.79 29.32 6.64
N TRP A 363 17.83 28.84 7.43
CA TRP A 363 18.00 27.69 8.28
C TRP A 363 18.26 26.39 7.48
N LEU A 364 17.49 26.16 6.40
CA LEU A 364 17.70 25.04 5.49
C LEU A 364 19.08 25.07 4.84
N GLU A 365 19.53 26.23 4.38
CA GLU A 365 20.86 26.42 3.79
C GLU A 365 21.98 26.10 4.79
N LYS A 366 21.87 26.60 6.01
CA LYS A 366 22.85 26.36 7.09
C LYS A 366 22.91 24.89 7.55
N THR A 367 21.81 24.19 7.46
CA THR A 367 21.70 22.80 7.94
C THR A 367 21.81 21.76 6.83
N GLY A 368 22.00 22.21 5.58
CA GLY A 368 22.02 21.33 4.42
C GLY A 368 20.63 20.81 4.01
N GLY A 369 19.55 21.38 4.57
CA GLY A 369 18.17 21.03 4.22
C GLY A 369 17.81 21.28 2.78
N ALA A 370 18.50 22.23 2.14
CA ALA A 370 18.36 22.53 0.72
C ALA A 370 19.02 21.48 -0.20
N ALA A 371 19.81 20.55 0.34
CA ALA A 371 20.44 19.52 -0.47
C ALA A 371 19.37 18.64 -1.13
N GLN A 372 19.43 18.54 -2.44
CA GLN A 372 18.41 17.88 -3.27
C GLN A 372 18.75 16.42 -3.60
N GLU A 373 19.90 15.93 -3.14
CA GLU A 373 20.35 14.60 -3.48
C GLU A 373 19.80 13.54 -2.51
N PRO A 374 19.41 12.38 -3.03
CA PRO A 374 19.02 11.25 -2.20
C PRO A 374 20.15 10.78 -1.27
N THR A 375 19.78 10.16 -0.16
CA THR A 375 20.71 9.51 0.77
C THR A 375 20.66 7.99 0.69
N SER A 376 19.63 7.45 0.04
CA SER A 376 19.50 6.02 -0.24
C SER A 376 19.07 5.80 -1.66
N TRP A 377 19.66 4.78 -2.28
CA TRP A 377 19.35 4.36 -3.65
C TRP A 377 19.14 2.87 -3.68
N HIS A 378 18.16 2.44 -4.49
CA HIS A 378 17.86 1.05 -4.71
C HIS A 378 17.59 0.81 -6.19
N GLU A 379 18.06 -0.32 -6.68
CA GLU A 379 17.74 -0.82 -8.02
C GLU A 379 17.33 -2.27 -7.92
N GLU A 380 16.10 -2.55 -8.28
CA GLU A 380 15.53 -3.89 -8.32
C GLU A 380 15.31 -4.31 -9.77
N LYS A 381 15.94 -5.39 -10.18
CA LYS A 381 15.76 -6.00 -11.50
C LYS A 381 15.19 -7.39 -11.32
N ASN A 382 14.17 -7.71 -12.10
CA ASN A 382 13.62 -9.05 -12.15
C ASN A 382 13.37 -9.47 -13.60
N ARG A 383 14.02 -10.52 -14.03
CA ARG A 383 13.84 -11.14 -15.34
C ARG A 383 13.28 -12.54 -15.16
N GLY A 384 12.27 -12.84 -15.93
CA GLY A 384 11.63 -14.14 -15.81
C GLY A 384 11.09 -14.67 -17.11
N VAL A 385 10.84 -15.97 -17.10
CA VAL A 385 10.15 -16.70 -18.13
C VAL A 385 9.09 -17.57 -17.49
N GLN A 386 7.90 -17.59 -18.09
CA GLN A 386 6.79 -18.42 -17.67
C GLN A 386 6.28 -19.22 -18.86
N LEU A 387 6.10 -20.51 -18.65
CA LEU A 387 5.41 -21.40 -19.58
C LEU A 387 4.15 -21.93 -18.90
N GLN A 388 3.03 -21.81 -19.55
CA GLN A 388 1.76 -22.40 -19.13
C GLN A 388 1.20 -23.26 -20.25
N TYR A 389 0.72 -24.44 -19.89
CA TYR A 389 -0.01 -25.33 -20.76
C TYR A 389 -1.36 -25.68 -20.13
N ALA A 390 -2.42 -25.50 -20.90
CA ALA A 390 -3.76 -25.79 -20.46
C ALA A 390 -4.47 -26.71 -21.45
N LYS A 391 -5.19 -27.69 -20.93
CA LYS A 391 -5.91 -28.67 -21.75
C LYS A 391 -7.12 -29.22 -21.03
N THR A 392 -8.20 -29.42 -21.76
CA THR A 392 -9.36 -30.17 -21.32
C THR A 392 -9.24 -31.63 -21.73
N VAL A 393 -9.38 -32.54 -20.78
CA VAL A 393 -9.38 -34.00 -20.99
C VAL A 393 -10.59 -34.60 -20.28
N GLY A 394 -11.65 -34.89 -21.02
CA GLY A 394 -12.92 -35.35 -20.43
C GLY A 394 -13.52 -34.31 -19.48
N VAL A 395 -13.69 -34.68 -18.21
CA VAL A 395 -14.24 -33.80 -17.16
C VAL A 395 -13.17 -32.95 -16.49
N ASN A 396 -11.94 -33.01 -16.94
CA ASN A 396 -10.78 -32.37 -16.32
C ASN A 396 -10.32 -31.16 -17.15
N ASP A 397 -10.26 -29.99 -16.53
CA ASP A 397 -9.60 -28.81 -17.06
C ASP A 397 -8.27 -28.65 -16.33
N ILE A 398 -7.17 -28.97 -17.03
CA ILE A 398 -5.84 -29.04 -16.44
C ILE A 398 -5.02 -27.83 -16.86
N ILE A 399 -4.35 -27.19 -15.88
CA ILE A 399 -3.37 -26.13 -16.10
C ILE A 399 -2.07 -26.56 -15.42
N ALA A 400 -0.96 -26.51 -16.16
CA ALA A 400 0.37 -26.67 -15.65
C ALA A 400 1.22 -25.45 -16.01
N SER A 401 1.97 -24.93 -15.06
CA SER A 401 2.76 -23.71 -15.24
C SER A 401 4.12 -23.85 -14.55
N VAL A 402 5.15 -23.33 -15.19
CA VAL A 402 6.50 -23.18 -14.61
C VAL A 402 6.96 -21.76 -14.82
N THR A 403 7.43 -21.12 -13.75
CA THR A 403 8.00 -19.78 -13.79
C THR A 403 9.42 -19.82 -13.23
N TYR A 404 10.35 -19.25 -13.96
CA TYR A 404 11.73 -19.06 -13.51
C TYR A 404 12.05 -17.58 -13.50
N ASP A 405 12.51 -17.07 -12.35
CA ASP A 405 12.91 -15.68 -12.16
C ASP A 405 14.35 -15.58 -11.70
N LYS A 406 15.01 -14.53 -12.14
CA LYS A 406 16.27 -14.06 -11.59
C LYS A 406 16.10 -12.62 -11.12
N ALA A 407 16.08 -12.44 -9.81
CA ALA A 407 15.98 -11.15 -9.16
C ALA A 407 17.33 -10.66 -8.68
N LYS A 408 17.61 -9.39 -8.91
CA LYS A 408 18.81 -8.70 -8.41
C LYS A 408 18.40 -7.43 -7.72
N ASN A 409 18.95 -7.18 -6.55
CA ASN A 409 18.80 -5.94 -5.85
C ASN A 409 20.16 -5.35 -5.50
N PHE A 410 20.33 -4.08 -5.84
CA PHE A 410 21.45 -3.27 -5.40
C PHE A 410 20.92 -2.15 -4.52
N SER A 411 21.54 -1.93 -3.36
CA SER A 411 21.25 -0.78 -2.52
C SER A 411 22.52 -0.05 -2.11
N LYS A 412 22.41 1.27 -2.01
CA LYS A 412 23.45 2.18 -1.55
C LYS A 412 22.84 3.15 -0.55
N ARG A 413 23.51 3.34 0.55
CA ARG A 413 23.10 4.29 1.59
C ARG A 413 24.28 5.14 2.02
N ILE A 414 24.03 6.41 2.26
CA ILE A 414 24.96 7.34 2.88
C ILE A 414 24.49 7.63 4.29
N ASN A 415 25.35 7.39 5.26
CA ASN A 415 25.11 7.84 6.64
C ASN A 415 25.33 9.35 6.69
N ASN A 416 24.27 10.10 6.96
CA ASN A 416 24.33 11.57 6.98
C ASN A 416 25.23 12.14 8.07
N ALA A 417 25.43 11.40 9.17
CA ALA A 417 26.27 11.85 10.28
C ALA A 417 27.77 11.64 10.01
N THR A 418 28.13 10.54 9.36
CA THR A 418 29.52 10.13 9.16
C THR A 418 29.99 10.25 7.71
N GLY A 419 29.08 10.38 6.74
CA GLY A 419 29.36 10.29 5.32
C GLY A 419 29.74 8.89 4.83
N GLU A 420 29.66 7.89 5.71
CA GLU A 420 29.97 6.50 5.38
C GLU A 420 28.98 5.95 4.35
N ILE A 421 29.51 5.26 3.35
CA ILE A 421 28.72 4.64 2.28
C ILE A 421 28.64 3.13 2.54
N THR A 422 27.43 2.63 2.66
CA THR A 422 27.13 1.20 2.73
C THR A 422 26.46 0.74 1.45
N THR A 423 26.91 -0.37 0.88
CA THR A 423 26.30 -1.01 -0.29
C THR A 423 25.91 -2.43 0.03
N SER A 424 24.84 -2.89 -0.60
CA SER A 424 24.39 -4.30 -0.51
C SER A 424 23.91 -4.79 -1.87
N HIS A 425 24.24 -6.05 -2.16
CA HIS A 425 23.81 -6.76 -3.35
C HIS A 425 23.11 -8.05 -2.95
N VAL A 426 21.95 -8.30 -3.50
CA VAL A 426 21.24 -9.57 -3.35
C VAL A 426 20.86 -10.09 -4.72
N ASP A 427 21.36 -11.27 -5.04
CA ASP A 427 20.97 -12.05 -6.21
C ASP A 427 20.16 -13.24 -5.75
N ARG A 428 18.98 -13.44 -6.32
CA ARG A 428 18.13 -14.55 -5.96
C ARG A 428 17.44 -15.15 -7.17
N LYS A 429 17.51 -16.48 -7.28
CA LYS A 429 16.78 -17.23 -8.29
C LYS A 429 15.58 -17.89 -7.65
N SER A 430 14.46 -17.89 -8.35
CA SER A 430 13.27 -18.61 -7.93
C SER A 430 12.72 -19.45 -9.08
N THR A 431 12.27 -20.64 -8.73
CA THR A 431 11.56 -21.54 -9.64
C THR A 431 10.24 -21.91 -8.99
N THR A 432 9.15 -21.67 -9.68
CA THR A 432 7.82 -22.03 -9.21
C THR A 432 7.15 -22.93 -10.25
N ALA A 433 6.68 -24.08 -9.83
CA ALA A 433 5.88 -24.96 -10.67
C ALA A 433 4.50 -25.14 -10.05
N TYR A 434 3.47 -25.13 -10.87
CA TYR A 434 2.09 -25.19 -10.44
C TYR A 434 1.29 -26.11 -11.36
N ILE A 435 0.49 -26.99 -10.78
CA ILE A 435 -0.47 -27.82 -11.49
C ILE A 435 -1.81 -27.76 -10.80
N GLN A 436 -2.87 -27.60 -11.55
CA GLN A 436 -4.24 -27.73 -11.07
C GLN A 436 -5.07 -28.56 -12.02
N ASP A 437 -6.05 -29.25 -11.49
CA ASP A 437 -7.08 -29.95 -12.22
C ASP A 437 -8.45 -29.51 -11.72
N LYS A 438 -9.19 -28.77 -12.55
CA LYS A 438 -10.60 -28.46 -12.27
C LYS A 438 -11.45 -29.61 -12.79
N ILE A 439 -11.93 -30.45 -11.86
CA ILE A 439 -12.69 -31.65 -12.14
C ILE A 439 -14.19 -31.32 -12.09
N HIS A 440 -14.87 -31.41 -13.20
CA HIS A 440 -16.31 -31.28 -13.29
C HIS A 440 -16.97 -32.61 -12.90
N LEU A 441 -17.23 -32.79 -11.59
CA LEU A 441 -17.86 -34.02 -11.09
C LEU A 441 -19.30 -34.17 -11.56
N SER A 442 -19.98 -33.04 -11.76
CA SER A 442 -21.31 -32.94 -12.32
C SER A 442 -21.54 -31.55 -12.90
N ASP A 443 -22.70 -31.28 -13.49
CA ASP A 443 -23.09 -29.94 -13.96
C ASP A 443 -23.16 -28.91 -12.83
N LYS A 444 -23.21 -29.38 -11.59
CA LYS A 444 -23.36 -28.53 -10.38
C LYS A 444 -22.14 -28.49 -9.50
N TRP A 445 -21.19 -29.40 -9.65
CA TRP A 445 -20.12 -29.57 -8.69
C TRP A 445 -18.74 -29.68 -9.34
N ASP A 446 -17.87 -28.71 -9.01
CA ASP A 446 -16.46 -28.70 -9.39
C ASP A 446 -15.58 -28.89 -8.15
N ILE A 447 -14.52 -29.69 -8.29
CA ILE A 447 -13.41 -29.77 -7.35
C ILE A 447 -12.12 -29.44 -8.05
N THR A 448 -11.31 -28.58 -7.49
CA THR A 448 -10.03 -28.15 -8.07
C THR A 448 -8.90 -28.41 -7.07
N PRO A 449 -8.29 -29.60 -7.07
CA PRO A 449 -7.02 -29.82 -6.39
C PRO A 449 -5.90 -29.14 -7.15
N SER A 450 -4.93 -28.60 -6.40
CA SER A 450 -3.76 -27.90 -6.97
C SER A 450 -2.54 -28.19 -6.11
N LEU A 451 -1.38 -28.14 -6.75
CA LEU A 451 -0.11 -28.31 -6.08
C LEU A 451 0.87 -27.28 -6.61
N ARG A 452 1.52 -26.56 -5.71
CA ARG A 452 2.56 -25.59 -6.03
C ARG A 452 3.88 -26.01 -5.40
N TYR A 453 4.94 -26.04 -6.20
CA TYR A 453 6.31 -26.18 -5.76
C TYR A 453 7.03 -24.85 -5.93
N ALA A 454 7.73 -24.39 -4.91
CA ALA A 454 8.55 -23.20 -4.97
C ALA A 454 9.95 -23.48 -4.44
N LYS A 455 10.96 -23.05 -5.19
CA LYS A 455 12.37 -23.11 -4.81
C LYS A 455 12.98 -21.72 -4.91
N TYR A 456 13.60 -21.28 -3.82
CA TYR A 456 14.33 -20.01 -3.75
C TYR A 456 15.78 -20.29 -3.40
N SER A 457 16.72 -19.67 -4.13
CA SER A 457 18.14 -19.77 -3.79
C SER A 457 18.45 -19.05 -2.48
N ALA A 458 19.54 -19.38 -1.84
CA ALA A 458 20.07 -18.69 -0.68
C ALA A 458 20.32 -17.21 -0.99
N PHE A 459 20.24 -16.36 0.03
CA PHE A 459 20.66 -14.97 -0.05
C PHE A 459 21.27 -14.51 1.27
N GLU A 460 22.10 -13.48 1.17
CA GLU A 460 22.69 -12.78 2.31
C GLU A 460 22.54 -11.28 2.09
N THR A 461 22.26 -10.53 3.15
CA THR A 461 22.11 -9.10 3.10
C THR A 461 22.68 -8.44 4.36
N THR A 462 23.13 -7.20 4.22
CA THR A 462 23.58 -6.38 5.34
C THR A 462 22.49 -5.38 5.68
N ASN A 463 22.10 -5.33 6.95
CA ASN A 463 21.06 -4.41 7.41
C ASN A 463 21.61 -3.00 7.67
N ASP A 464 20.73 -2.07 8.09
CA ASP A 464 21.05 -0.68 8.39
C ASP A 464 22.06 -0.51 9.56
N LYS A 465 22.23 -1.53 10.37
CA LYS A 465 23.18 -1.57 11.50
C LYS A 465 24.51 -2.22 11.15
N GLY A 466 24.74 -2.51 9.86
CA GLY A 466 25.95 -3.18 9.39
C GLY A 466 26.03 -4.67 9.75
N LYS A 467 24.93 -5.29 10.14
CA LYS A 467 24.87 -6.72 10.46
C LYS A 467 24.45 -7.53 9.25
N THR A 468 25.22 -8.58 8.96
CA THR A 468 24.94 -9.49 7.86
C THR A 468 24.05 -10.63 8.32
N GLN A 469 22.98 -10.87 7.60
CA GLN A 469 21.99 -11.93 7.83
C GLN A 469 21.51 -12.49 6.51
N GLY A 470 20.98 -13.69 6.53
CA GLY A 470 20.47 -14.31 5.32
C GLY A 470 19.66 -15.57 5.58
N LYS A 471 19.26 -16.20 4.51
CA LYS A 471 18.54 -17.46 4.49
C LYS A 471 19.20 -18.39 3.49
N GLY A 472 19.33 -19.66 3.86
CA GLY A 472 19.75 -20.73 2.95
C GLY A 472 18.70 -21.02 1.86
N ASP A 473 19.00 -21.98 1.00
CA ASP A 473 18.05 -22.47 0.00
C ASP A 473 16.73 -22.88 0.66
N THR A 474 15.64 -22.42 0.06
CA THR A 474 14.29 -22.71 0.55
C THR A 474 13.50 -23.45 -0.51
N ARG A 475 12.84 -24.54 -0.11
CA ARG A 475 11.95 -25.33 -0.97
C ARG A 475 10.68 -25.64 -0.22
N LEU A 476 9.55 -25.50 -0.89
CA LEU A 476 8.27 -25.85 -0.29
C LEU A 476 7.27 -26.36 -1.33
N LEU A 477 6.52 -27.36 -0.92
CA LEU A 477 5.37 -27.88 -1.64
C LEU A 477 4.10 -27.45 -0.89
N THR A 478 3.22 -26.73 -1.59
CA THR A 478 1.97 -26.20 -1.01
C THR A 478 0.77 -26.77 -1.75
N PRO A 479 0.00 -27.68 -1.13
CA PRO A 479 -1.26 -28.15 -1.69
C PRO A 479 -2.37 -27.11 -1.51
N VAL A 480 -3.34 -27.17 -2.42
CA VAL A 480 -4.55 -26.34 -2.41
C VAL A 480 -5.73 -27.19 -2.84
N ILE A 481 -6.88 -27.01 -2.20
CA ILE A 481 -8.14 -27.63 -2.61
C ILE A 481 -9.20 -26.56 -2.63
N ASN A 482 -9.84 -26.39 -3.78
CA ASN A 482 -11.02 -25.55 -3.94
C ASN A 482 -12.19 -26.40 -4.44
N THR A 483 -13.39 -26.08 -4.01
CA THR A 483 -14.61 -26.72 -4.51
C THR A 483 -15.70 -25.67 -4.66
N GLN A 484 -16.52 -25.83 -5.69
CA GLN A 484 -17.69 -25.00 -5.93
C GLN A 484 -18.89 -25.88 -6.21
N TYR A 485 -20.00 -25.58 -5.56
CA TYR A 485 -21.26 -26.28 -5.74
C TYR A 485 -22.39 -25.31 -6.10
N MET A 486 -23.09 -25.59 -7.19
CA MET A 486 -24.27 -24.85 -7.62
C MET A 486 -25.52 -25.56 -7.09
N PHE A 487 -26.21 -24.94 -6.12
CA PHE A 487 -27.46 -25.47 -5.62
C PHE A 487 -28.56 -25.42 -6.69
N ASP A 488 -28.61 -24.30 -7.39
CA ASP A 488 -29.45 -24.01 -8.55
C ASP A 488 -28.82 -22.88 -9.39
N ASP A 489 -29.53 -22.38 -10.39
CA ASP A 489 -29.03 -21.32 -11.29
C ASP A 489 -28.84 -19.98 -10.56
N THR A 490 -29.38 -19.82 -9.35
CA THR A 490 -29.37 -18.57 -8.57
C THR A 490 -28.52 -18.63 -7.30
N SER A 491 -28.02 -19.80 -6.93
CA SER A 491 -27.28 -19.97 -5.69
C SER A 491 -26.10 -20.91 -5.81
N SER A 492 -25.00 -20.54 -5.19
CA SER A 492 -23.77 -21.31 -5.18
C SER A 492 -23.02 -21.18 -3.86
N MET A 493 -22.15 -22.15 -3.61
CA MET A 493 -21.24 -22.20 -2.51
C MET A 493 -19.84 -22.52 -3.04
N TYR A 494 -18.83 -21.92 -2.45
CA TYR A 494 -17.46 -22.35 -2.65
C TYR A 494 -16.73 -22.49 -1.31
N PHE A 495 -15.79 -23.42 -1.29
CA PHE A 495 -14.90 -23.66 -0.17
C PHE A 495 -13.48 -23.85 -0.68
N GLY A 496 -12.50 -23.28 0.01
CA GLY A 496 -11.10 -23.41 -0.33
C GLY A 496 -10.24 -23.61 0.91
N TRP A 497 -9.18 -24.37 0.72
CA TRP A 497 -8.09 -24.50 1.67
C TRP A 497 -6.76 -24.42 0.95
N THR A 498 -5.79 -23.73 1.53
CA THR A 498 -4.43 -23.61 1.02
C THR A 498 -3.40 -23.63 2.13
N LYS A 499 -2.27 -24.28 1.89
CA LYS A 499 -1.07 -24.02 2.67
C LYS A 499 -0.55 -22.62 2.33
N VAL A 500 -0.14 -21.88 3.36
CA VAL A 500 0.44 -20.55 3.23
C VAL A 500 1.95 -20.66 3.37
N PHE A 501 2.64 -20.02 2.45
CA PHE A 501 4.08 -19.91 2.48
C PHE A 501 4.54 -18.58 1.88
N ARG A 502 5.28 -17.80 2.65
CA ARG A 502 5.95 -16.60 2.19
C ARG A 502 7.44 -16.71 2.53
N PRO A 503 8.32 -16.73 1.50
CA PRO A 503 9.76 -16.79 1.75
C PRO A 503 10.26 -15.48 2.37
N LEU A 504 11.26 -15.56 3.22
CA LEU A 504 11.99 -14.40 3.68
C LEU A 504 12.65 -13.67 2.50
N LYS A 505 12.63 -12.36 2.55
CA LYS A 505 13.26 -11.47 1.57
C LYS A 505 14.25 -10.54 2.26
N GLN A 506 15.06 -9.85 1.50
CA GLN A 506 16.01 -8.87 2.02
C GLN A 506 15.34 -7.86 2.97
N GLY A 507 14.18 -7.35 2.60
CA GLY A 507 13.46 -6.36 3.39
C GLY A 507 13.00 -6.83 4.77
N ASP A 508 12.88 -8.13 5.01
CA ASP A 508 12.54 -8.66 6.34
C ASP A 508 13.64 -8.42 7.36
N TYR A 509 14.87 -8.22 6.91
CA TYR A 509 16.05 -7.98 7.76
C TYR A 509 16.41 -6.50 7.89
N THR A 510 15.79 -5.59 7.16
CA THR A 510 16.21 -4.18 7.07
C THR A 510 16.18 -3.48 8.43
N SER A 511 15.24 -3.84 9.29
CA SER A 511 15.04 -3.22 10.61
C SER A 511 15.51 -4.07 11.78
N VAL A 512 16.29 -5.12 11.52
CA VAL A 512 16.78 -6.01 12.57
C VAL A 512 18.04 -5.42 13.22
N ASP A 513 18.03 -5.20 14.53
CA ASP A 513 19.12 -4.57 15.26
C ASP A 513 20.34 -5.47 15.47
N GLY A 514 20.20 -6.77 15.28
CA GLY A 514 21.31 -7.69 15.46
C GLY A 514 21.04 -9.08 14.88
N VAL A 515 22.01 -9.97 15.05
CA VAL A 515 21.88 -11.40 14.71
C VAL A 515 21.36 -12.14 15.93
N PHE A 516 20.27 -12.87 15.79
CA PHE A 516 19.69 -13.67 16.86
C PHE A 516 20.27 -15.09 16.87
N LYS A 517 20.28 -15.71 18.05
CA LYS A 517 20.60 -17.13 18.21
C LYS A 517 19.56 -18.01 17.51
N THR A 518 18.29 -17.60 17.56
CA THR A 518 17.20 -18.23 16.80
C THR A 518 16.97 -17.43 15.52
N PRO A 519 17.36 -17.91 14.35
CA PRO A 519 17.16 -17.19 13.10
C PRO A 519 15.69 -16.99 12.80
N LEU A 520 15.40 -15.87 12.09
CA LEU A 520 14.07 -15.62 11.54
C LEU A 520 13.72 -16.72 10.52
N ASP A 521 12.48 -17.21 10.56
CA ASP A 521 12.00 -18.25 9.64
C ASP A 521 10.92 -17.73 8.69
N ASP A 522 10.76 -18.42 7.56
CA ASP A 522 9.75 -18.14 6.56
C ASP A 522 8.35 -18.16 7.18
N GLU A 523 7.45 -17.34 6.65
CA GLU A 523 6.04 -17.37 7.08
C GLU A 523 5.35 -18.62 6.56
N LYS A 524 4.67 -19.33 7.44
CA LYS A 524 3.95 -20.59 7.16
C LYS A 524 2.65 -20.65 7.90
N GLY A 525 1.66 -21.26 7.27
CA GLY A 525 0.36 -21.46 7.89
C GLY A 525 -0.62 -22.19 6.99
N ASP A 526 -1.89 -22.07 7.36
CA ASP A 526 -3.04 -22.59 6.64
C ASP A 526 -4.11 -21.50 6.51
N ALA A 527 -4.83 -21.50 5.40
CA ALA A 527 -5.92 -20.57 5.18
C ALA A 527 -7.13 -21.27 4.56
N TRP A 528 -8.32 -20.86 4.99
CA TRP A 528 -9.60 -21.36 4.53
C TRP A 528 -10.47 -20.21 4.07
N THR A 529 -11.33 -20.46 3.10
CA THR A 529 -12.39 -19.55 2.69
C THR A 529 -13.68 -20.32 2.44
N LEU A 530 -14.81 -19.75 2.88
CA LEU A 530 -16.16 -20.25 2.61
C LEU A 530 -17.00 -19.11 2.05
N GLY A 531 -17.56 -19.29 0.87
CA GLY A 531 -18.40 -18.30 0.23
C GLY A 531 -19.75 -18.84 -0.16
N LEU A 532 -20.77 -17.99 -0.06
CA LEU A 532 -22.14 -18.24 -0.46
C LEU A 532 -22.62 -17.08 -1.32
N ARG A 533 -23.31 -17.40 -2.42
CA ARG A 533 -23.96 -16.43 -3.27
C ARG A 533 -25.40 -16.85 -3.55
N LYS A 534 -26.31 -15.88 -3.52
CA LYS A 534 -27.72 -16.06 -3.81
C LYS A 534 -28.25 -14.85 -4.60
N ASP A 535 -28.85 -15.11 -5.75
CA ASP A 535 -29.67 -14.15 -6.45
C ASP A 535 -31.10 -14.27 -5.89
N LEU A 536 -31.52 -13.29 -5.08
CA LEU A 536 -32.84 -13.26 -4.47
C LEU A 536 -33.93 -12.96 -5.50
N SER A 537 -33.57 -12.23 -6.54
CA SER A 537 -34.38 -11.90 -7.70
C SER A 537 -33.47 -11.53 -8.87
N ASP A 538 -34.01 -11.21 -10.02
CA ASP A 538 -33.28 -10.64 -11.16
C ASP A 538 -32.72 -9.24 -10.88
N LYS A 539 -33.15 -8.59 -9.78
CA LYS A 539 -32.70 -7.25 -9.35
C LYS A 539 -31.81 -7.24 -8.11
N THR A 540 -31.77 -8.34 -7.34
CA THR A 540 -31.08 -8.37 -6.06
C THR A 540 -30.19 -9.60 -5.94
N SER A 541 -28.90 -9.39 -5.66
CA SER A 541 -27.96 -10.45 -5.35
C SER A 541 -27.28 -10.22 -4.01
N VAL A 542 -26.97 -11.30 -3.31
CA VAL A 542 -26.28 -11.30 -2.01
C VAL A 542 -25.11 -12.26 -2.08
N ALA A 543 -23.94 -11.82 -1.63
CA ALA A 543 -22.75 -12.65 -1.49
C ALA A 543 -22.15 -12.48 -0.09
N VAL A 544 -21.75 -13.60 0.48
CA VAL A 544 -21.11 -13.66 1.80
C VAL A 544 -19.86 -14.52 1.69
N HIS A 545 -18.75 -14.09 2.23
CA HIS A 545 -17.64 -15.00 2.44
C HIS A 545 -16.96 -14.79 3.79
N TYR A 546 -16.46 -15.88 4.33
CA TYR A 546 -15.72 -15.96 5.57
C TYR A 546 -14.33 -16.53 5.29
N ASP A 547 -13.29 -15.82 5.73
CA ASP A 547 -11.91 -16.21 5.58
C ASP A 547 -11.26 -16.44 6.93
N TRP A 548 -10.45 -17.49 7.01
CA TRP A 548 -9.76 -17.87 8.22
C TRP A 548 -8.33 -18.26 7.91
N THR A 549 -7.36 -17.62 8.58
CA THR A 549 -5.93 -17.87 8.39
C THR A 549 -5.29 -18.15 9.74
N ARG A 550 -4.57 -19.24 9.82
CA ARG A 550 -3.73 -19.59 10.97
C ARG A 550 -2.27 -19.68 10.53
N MET A 551 -1.46 -18.80 11.08
CA MET A 551 -0.02 -18.80 10.83
C MET A 551 0.70 -19.43 12.02
N SER A 552 1.49 -20.47 11.75
CA SER A 552 2.42 -21.05 12.73
C SER A 552 3.70 -20.20 12.87
N ASN A 553 4.11 -19.58 11.77
CA ASN A 553 5.16 -18.58 11.68
C ASN A 553 4.64 -17.40 10.90
N ALA A 554 4.33 -16.31 11.55
CA ALA A 554 4.13 -14.98 10.96
C ALA A 554 5.29 -14.08 11.37
N ILE A 555 5.56 -13.02 10.62
CA ILE A 555 6.62 -12.06 10.95
C ILE A 555 5.98 -10.78 11.43
N ALA A 556 6.33 -10.36 12.64
CA ALA A 556 5.99 -9.07 13.20
C ALA A 556 7.27 -8.28 13.51
N THR A 557 7.28 -7.00 13.19
CA THR A 557 8.36 -6.08 13.58
C THR A 557 7.87 -5.22 14.73
N LEU A 558 8.44 -5.43 15.90
CA LEU A 558 8.00 -4.83 17.17
C LEU A 558 9.21 -4.49 18.04
N PRO A 559 9.09 -3.52 18.94
CA PRO A 559 10.06 -3.36 20.02
C PRO A 559 9.90 -4.51 21.00
N VAL A 560 10.88 -5.39 21.08
CA VAL A 560 10.80 -6.62 21.86
C VAL A 560 11.98 -6.79 22.78
N PHE A 561 11.74 -7.47 23.90
CA PHE A 561 12.76 -8.03 24.77
C PHE A 561 12.96 -9.49 24.43
N VAL A 562 14.15 -9.83 23.94
CA VAL A 562 14.49 -11.17 23.48
C VAL A 562 15.99 -11.44 23.75
N GLU A 563 16.30 -12.68 24.14
CA GLU A 563 17.69 -13.11 24.40
C GLU A 563 18.43 -12.23 25.43
N GLY A 564 17.70 -11.64 26.39
CA GLY A 564 18.26 -10.78 27.41
C GLY A 564 18.50 -9.33 26.99
N GLU A 565 18.08 -8.93 25.78
CA GLU A 565 18.29 -7.59 25.25
C GLU A 565 16.99 -6.99 24.71
N ILE A 566 16.90 -5.66 24.75
CA ILE A 566 15.82 -4.89 24.09
C ILE A 566 16.21 -4.63 22.65
N LYS A 567 15.35 -5.04 21.74
CA LYS A 567 15.57 -4.88 20.28
C LYS A 567 14.29 -4.44 19.58
N ASN A 568 14.43 -3.48 18.68
CA ASN A 568 13.39 -3.18 17.70
C ASN A 568 13.67 -4.04 16.47
N THR A 569 12.92 -5.11 16.30
CA THR A 569 13.30 -6.16 15.36
C THR A 569 12.12 -6.93 14.79
N ALA A 570 12.40 -7.69 13.71
CA ALA A 570 11.50 -8.69 13.21
C ALA A 570 11.60 -9.98 14.03
N VAL A 571 10.46 -10.54 14.40
CA VAL A 571 10.34 -11.80 15.14
C VAL A 571 9.28 -12.68 14.52
N ASN A 572 9.40 -14.00 14.70
CA ASN A 572 8.31 -14.92 14.37
C ASN A 572 7.26 -14.93 15.48
N ALA A 573 6.00 -14.95 15.07
CA ALA A 573 4.82 -14.99 15.92
C ALA A 573 3.81 -16.01 15.38
N LYS A 574 2.78 -16.32 16.17
CA LYS A 574 1.59 -17.01 15.71
C LYS A 574 0.49 -16.00 15.43
N GLU A 575 -0.31 -16.24 14.42
CA GLU A 575 -1.44 -15.41 14.05
C GLU A 575 -2.69 -16.25 13.79
N ASP A 576 -3.83 -15.81 14.30
CA ASP A 576 -5.15 -16.33 13.97
C ASP A 576 -6.01 -15.17 13.50
N LYS A 577 -6.27 -15.10 12.20
CA LYS A 577 -7.02 -14.03 11.56
C LYS A 577 -8.33 -14.56 11.00
N GLN A 578 -9.40 -13.82 11.23
CA GLN A 578 -10.72 -14.10 10.70
C GLN A 578 -11.29 -12.84 10.06
N SER A 579 -11.97 -12.99 8.93
CA SER A 579 -12.70 -11.89 8.30
C SER A 579 -14.03 -12.37 7.73
N PHE A 580 -15.02 -11.49 7.84
CA PHE A 580 -16.36 -11.67 7.31
C PHE A 580 -16.65 -10.58 6.30
N ASN A 581 -17.18 -10.94 5.13
CA ASN A 581 -17.50 -10.00 4.06
C ASN A 581 -18.91 -10.29 3.55
N LEU A 582 -19.72 -9.24 3.45
CA LEU A 582 -21.07 -9.25 2.91
C LEU A 582 -21.20 -8.23 1.81
N THR A 583 -21.79 -8.59 0.68
CA THR A 583 -22.14 -7.68 -0.40
C THR A 583 -23.58 -7.89 -0.84
N VAL A 584 -24.31 -6.80 -1.00
CA VAL A 584 -25.68 -6.79 -1.51
C VAL A 584 -25.74 -5.79 -2.68
N ASP A 585 -26.12 -6.28 -3.85
CA ASP A 585 -26.35 -5.47 -5.02
C ASP A 585 -27.85 -5.47 -5.35
N HIS A 586 -28.40 -4.28 -5.55
CA HIS A 586 -29.81 -4.09 -5.86
C HIS A 586 -30.02 -3.05 -6.95
N GLN A 587 -30.85 -3.37 -7.92
CA GLN A 587 -31.31 -2.45 -8.95
C GLN A 587 -32.76 -2.04 -8.66
N PHE A 588 -32.99 -0.79 -8.27
CA PHE A 588 -34.33 -0.28 -7.94
C PHE A 588 -35.19 -0.17 -9.20
N ASP A 589 -34.60 0.42 -10.24
CA ASP A 589 -35.21 0.62 -11.53
C ASP A 589 -34.11 0.74 -12.62
N GLU A 590 -34.47 1.18 -13.82
CA GLU A 590 -33.53 1.34 -14.92
C GLU A 590 -32.47 2.44 -14.70
N HIS A 591 -32.66 3.31 -13.70
CA HIS A 591 -31.78 4.44 -13.42
C HIS A 591 -30.97 4.30 -12.13
N PHE A 592 -31.59 3.78 -11.07
CA PHE A 592 -30.97 3.70 -9.74
C PHE A 592 -30.44 2.31 -9.43
N THR A 593 -29.19 2.28 -8.97
CA THR A 593 -28.53 1.06 -8.47
C THR A 593 -27.91 1.33 -7.10
N LEU A 594 -27.92 0.28 -6.26
CA LEU A 594 -27.32 0.25 -4.94
C LEU A 594 -26.35 -0.91 -4.85
N SER A 595 -25.15 -0.65 -4.34
CA SER A 595 -24.23 -1.67 -3.88
C SER A 595 -23.88 -1.40 -2.42
N ALA A 596 -24.22 -2.32 -1.53
CA ALA A 596 -23.94 -2.24 -0.12
C ALA A 596 -22.97 -3.36 0.27
N SER A 597 -21.96 -3.04 1.07
CA SER A 597 -20.97 -4.01 1.50
C SER A 597 -20.58 -3.80 2.96
N TYR A 598 -20.20 -4.87 3.62
CA TYR A 598 -19.69 -4.89 4.97
C TYR A 598 -18.48 -5.80 5.08
N SER A 599 -17.42 -5.32 5.72
CA SER A 599 -16.25 -6.13 6.09
C SER A 599 -15.97 -5.99 7.56
N HIS A 600 -15.76 -7.13 8.22
CA HIS A 600 -15.32 -7.24 9.60
C HIS A 600 -14.07 -8.09 9.68
N MET A 601 -13.11 -7.66 10.51
CA MET A 601 -11.88 -8.42 10.76
C MET A 601 -11.66 -8.64 12.26
N LYS A 602 -11.07 -9.78 12.57
CA LYS A 602 -10.53 -10.10 13.89
C LYS A 602 -9.18 -10.79 13.69
N ASP A 603 -8.15 -10.24 14.29
CA ASP A 603 -6.77 -10.70 14.13
C ASP A 603 -6.12 -10.86 15.51
N LYS A 604 -5.77 -12.08 15.86
CA LYS A 604 -5.16 -12.42 17.14
C LYS A 604 -3.71 -12.86 16.94
N TRP A 605 -2.82 -12.19 17.64
CA TRP A 605 -1.38 -12.47 17.60
C TRP A 605 -0.92 -13.02 18.93
N MET A 606 0.00 -13.97 18.88
CA MET A 606 0.60 -14.62 20.04
C MET A 606 2.12 -14.67 19.88
N ALA A 607 2.84 -14.34 20.93
CA ALA A 607 4.29 -14.47 20.96
C ALA A 607 4.74 -15.93 20.77
N LYS A 608 5.89 -16.08 20.17
CA LYS A 608 6.55 -17.37 19.94
C LYS A 608 7.99 -17.25 20.42
N ASN A 609 8.60 -18.37 20.89
CA ASN A 609 9.98 -18.39 21.34
C ASN A 609 10.30 -17.49 22.55
N GLY A 610 9.30 -17.17 23.38
CA GLY A 610 9.50 -16.52 24.67
C GLY A 610 9.82 -15.03 24.64
N TRP A 611 9.76 -14.34 23.49
CA TRP A 611 9.93 -12.91 23.44
C TRP A 611 8.68 -12.17 23.95
N VAL A 612 8.85 -10.96 24.48
CA VAL A 612 7.80 -10.07 24.95
C VAL A 612 8.02 -8.67 24.38
N LEU A 613 6.98 -7.84 24.42
CA LEU A 613 7.14 -6.42 24.08
C LEU A 613 8.11 -5.74 25.06
N ASP A 614 8.83 -4.76 24.55
CA ASP A 614 9.72 -3.94 25.37
C ASP A 614 8.90 -3.18 26.43
N PRO A 615 9.11 -3.44 27.74
CA PRO A 615 8.36 -2.80 28.80
C PRO A 615 8.52 -1.28 28.85
N SER A 616 9.64 -0.76 28.34
CA SER A 616 9.93 0.70 28.33
C SER A 616 8.99 1.48 27.40
N TRP A 617 8.24 0.81 26.52
CA TRP A 617 7.26 1.43 25.63
C TRP A 617 5.87 1.62 26.26
N GLY A 618 5.74 1.39 27.57
CA GLY A 618 4.51 1.69 28.29
C GLY A 618 3.33 0.76 28.04
N TYR A 619 3.56 -0.44 27.49
CA TYR A 619 2.52 -1.43 27.33
C TYR A 619 2.03 -1.93 28.71
N LYS A 620 0.71 -1.93 28.92
CA LYS A 620 0.10 -2.43 30.17
C LYS A 620 0.44 -3.89 30.43
N ASN A 621 0.53 -4.68 29.37
CA ASN A 621 0.90 -6.09 29.42
C ASN A 621 1.90 -6.38 28.30
N PRO A 622 3.20 -6.48 28.58
CA PRO A 622 4.21 -6.78 27.57
C PRO A 622 4.06 -8.14 26.88
N ALA A 623 3.33 -9.06 27.48
CA ALA A 623 3.02 -10.36 26.86
C ALA A 623 1.83 -10.30 25.88
N ASP A 624 1.04 -9.23 25.92
CA ASP A 624 -0.09 -9.04 25.02
C ASP A 624 0.30 -8.20 23.81
N ILE A 625 0.70 -8.87 22.75
CA ILE A 625 1.07 -8.21 21.50
C ILE A 625 -0.15 -7.76 20.67
N ASN A 626 -1.34 -8.23 21.01
CA ASN A 626 -2.55 -7.88 20.24
C ASN A 626 -2.87 -6.40 20.32
N THR A 627 -2.72 -5.78 21.49
CA THR A 627 -2.97 -4.35 21.68
C THR A 627 -2.02 -3.52 20.81
N ALA A 628 -0.78 -3.94 20.66
CA ALA A 628 0.21 -3.24 19.84
C ALA A 628 -0.05 -3.36 18.33
N ILE A 629 -0.74 -4.42 17.89
CA ILE A 629 -0.99 -4.72 16.48
C ILE A 629 -2.41 -4.32 16.07
N ASN A 630 -3.42 -4.77 16.79
CA ASN A 630 -4.83 -4.63 16.39
C ASN A 630 -5.40 -3.22 16.58
N SER A 631 -4.78 -2.40 17.42
CA SER A 631 -5.21 -1.01 17.61
C SER A 631 -4.96 -0.11 16.39
N LEU A 632 -4.30 -0.63 15.36
CA LEU A 632 -3.82 0.19 14.25
C LEU A 632 -4.81 0.35 13.09
N ARG A 633 -5.97 -0.31 13.13
CA ARG A 633 -6.92 -0.35 12.01
C ARG A 633 -8.37 -0.36 12.48
N PRO A 634 -9.31 0.21 11.67
CA PRO A 634 -10.73 0.00 11.88
C PRO A 634 -11.08 -1.49 11.76
N GLN A 635 -11.91 -1.99 12.66
CA GLN A 635 -12.35 -3.40 12.66
C GLN A 635 -13.51 -3.64 11.70
N ASN A 636 -14.32 -2.62 11.45
CA ASN A 636 -15.50 -2.69 10.60
C ASN A 636 -15.45 -1.59 9.52
N HIS A 637 -15.81 -1.97 8.31
CA HIS A 637 -15.99 -1.04 7.21
C HIS A 637 -17.29 -1.34 6.48
N TYR A 638 -18.20 -0.39 6.48
CA TYR A 638 -19.47 -0.43 5.77
C TYR A 638 -19.38 0.47 4.54
N SER A 639 -19.92 0.04 3.42
CA SER A 639 -20.01 0.84 2.21
C SER A 639 -21.43 0.80 1.65
N LEU A 640 -21.94 1.96 1.30
CA LEU A 640 -23.22 2.12 0.63
C LEU A 640 -23.02 3.00 -0.60
N ASN A 641 -23.10 2.42 -1.78
CA ASN A 641 -22.87 3.09 -3.04
C ASN A 641 -24.19 3.20 -3.80
N LEU A 642 -24.66 4.42 -3.95
CA LEU A 642 -25.85 4.72 -4.73
C LEU A 642 -25.46 5.41 -6.02
N SER A 643 -25.94 4.94 -7.17
CA SER A 643 -25.70 5.56 -8.45
C SER A 643 -27.00 5.76 -9.23
N TYR A 644 -27.01 6.85 -9.99
CA TYR A 644 -28.08 7.23 -10.90
C TYR A 644 -27.52 7.47 -12.29
N GLU A 645 -28.14 6.86 -13.29
CA GLU A 645 -27.78 7.03 -14.69
C GLU A 645 -29.02 7.26 -15.53
N ASN A 646 -29.06 8.36 -16.27
CA ASN A 646 -30.15 8.68 -17.16
C ASN A 646 -29.65 9.50 -18.35
N GLY A 647 -29.65 8.88 -19.54
CA GLY A 647 -29.18 9.50 -20.77
C GLY A 647 -27.74 9.98 -20.64
N LYS A 648 -27.53 11.30 -20.71
CA LYS A 648 -26.21 11.95 -20.64
C LYS A 648 -25.66 12.14 -19.24
N LEU A 649 -26.48 11.92 -18.21
CA LEU A 649 -26.13 12.16 -16.84
C LEU A 649 -25.81 10.86 -16.11
N TYR A 650 -24.65 10.83 -15.43
CA TYR A 650 -24.31 9.87 -14.41
C TYR A 650 -23.94 10.62 -13.14
N THR A 651 -24.45 10.18 -11.98
CA THR A 651 -24.02 10.67 -10.68
C THR A 651 -23.97 9.52 -9.67
N GLY A 652 -23.03 9.58 -8.76
CA GLY A 652 -22.83 8.56 -7.73
C GLY A 652 -22.46 9.14 -6.38
N LEU A 653 -23.01 8.55 -5.33
CA LEU A 653 -22.66 8.83 -3.95
C LEU A 653 -22.08 7.57 -3.31
N LEU A 654 -20.85 7.66 -2.82
CA LEU A 654 -20.17 6.63 -2.06
C LEU A 654 -20.22 7.02 -0.58
N THR A 655 -20.84 6.19 0.24
CA THR A 655 -20.90 6.37 1.68
C THR A 655 -20.07 5.28 2.34
N ASN A 656 -19.05 5.66 3.11
CA ASN A 656 -18.18 4.74 3.82
C ASN A 656 -18.20 5.03 5.31
N TRP A 657 -18.48 4.02 6.10
CA TRP A 657 -18.52 4.11 7.55
C TRP A 657 -17.50 3.14 8.14
N TYR A 658 -16.53 3.69 8.87
CA TYR A 658 -15.49 2.96 9.57
C TYR A 658 -15.81 2.96 11.06
N THR A 659 -15.83 1.78 11.69
CA THR A 659 -16.09 1.62 13.11
C THR A 659 -15.11 0.64 13.75
N GLY A 660 -15.14 0.54 15.09
CA GLY A 660 -14.21 -0.32 15.81
C GLY A 660 -12.77 0.19 15.77
N CYS A 661 -12.58 1.50 15.61
CA CYS A 661 -11.28 2.14 15.74
C CYS A 661 -10.89 2.20 17.22
N SER A 662 -9.64 1.83 17.51
CA SER A 662 -9.13 1.87 18.88
C SER A 662 -9.04 3.32 19.39
N ASP A 663 -9.54 3.55 20.59
CA ASP A 663 -9.39 4.83 21.29
C ASP A 663 -7.92 5.17 21.60
N TYR A 664 -7.05 4.19 21.57
CA TYR A 664 -5.61 4.37 21.76
C TYR A 664 -4.94 5.07 20.58
N ALA A 665 -5.39 4.74 19.34
CA ALA A 665 -4.68 5.12 18.11
C ALA A 665 -5.42 6.17 17.27
N PHE A 666 -6.75 6.22 17.36
CA PHE A 666 -7.58 7.02 16.48
C PHE A 666 -8.19 8.23 17.19
N THR A 667 -8.37 9.33 16.45
CA THR A 667 -9.04 10.53 16.93
C THR A 667 -10.48 10.25 17.36
N ASN A 668 -11.18 9.42 16.59
CA ASN A 668 -12.52 8.94 16.89
C ASN A 668 -12.59 7.43 16.71
N ASN A 669 -13.54 6.80 17.40
CA ASN A 669 -13.78 5.37 17.28
C ASN A 669 -14.64 5.00 16.05
N ARG A 670 -15.08 5.98 15.28
CA ARG A 670 -15.89 5.82 14.06
C ARG A 670 -15.77 7.04 13.17
N PHE A 671 -15.87 6.85 11.85
CA PHE A 671 -15.81 7.91 10.85
C PHE A 671 -16.80 7.62 9.73
N LEU A 672 -17.48 8.67 9.26
CA LEU A 672 -18.37 8.63 8.11
C LEU A 672 -17.81 9.51 7.00
N VAL A 673 -17.48 8.91 5.86
CA VAL A 673 -16.88 9.60 4.72
C VAL A 673 -17.76 9.46 3.49
N LEU A 674 -18.10 10.57 2.88
CA LEU A 674 -18.91 10.66 1.68
C LEU A 674 -18.06 11.13 0.51
N ASP A 675 -18.16 10.43 -0.63
CA ASP A 675 -17.58 10.86 -1.90
C ASP A 675 -18.70 10.97 -2.95
N TRP A 676 -18.63 12.00 -3.75
CA TRP A 676 -19.62 12.26 -4.79
C TRP A 676 -18.96 12.53 -6.12
N ASN A 677 -19.57 12.06 -7.20
CA ASN A 677 -19.17 12.41 -8.56
C ASN A 677 -20.36 12.60 -9.49
N MET A 678 -20.12 13.36 -10.54
CA MET A 678 -21.09 13.58 -11.60
C MET A 678 -20.37 13.69 -12.95
N ASN A 679 -20.91 13.00 -13.97
CA ASN A 679 -20.49 13.12 -15.36
C ASN A 679 -21.66 13.61 -16.19
N TYR A 680 -21.39 14.50 -17.13
CA TYR A 680 -22.36 14.96 -18.09
C TYR A 680 -21.76 14.90 -19.52
N GLU A 681 -22.39 14.15 -20.38
CA GLU A 681 -22.03 14.08 -21.81
C GLU A 681 -22.57 15.32 -22.51
N ILE A 682 -21.71 16.32 -22.72
CA ILE A 682 -22.06 17.55 -23.44
C ILE A 682 -22.47 17.20 -24.87
N ASN A 683 -21.68 16.36 -25.50
CA ASN A 683 -21.98 15.74 -26.79
C ASN A 683 -21.29 14.39 -26.89
N LYS A 684 -21.38 13.70 -28.02
CA LYS A 684 -20.80 12.36 -28.22
C LYS A 684 -19.28 12.30 -28.02
N ASP A 685 -18.58 13.41 -28.16
CA ASP A 685 -17.11 13.49 -28.11
C ASP A 685 -16.57 14.16 -26.84
N LEU A 686 -17.42 14.85 -26.08
CA LEU A 686 -17.01 15.65 -24.95
C LEU A 686 -17.83 15.35 -23.69
N THR A 687 -17.16 14.94 -22.63
CA THR A 687 -17.70 14.71 -21.30
C THR A 687 -17.07 15.67 -20.30
N ALA A 688 -17.89 16.38 -19.53
CA ALA A 688 -17.46 17.13 -18.36
C ALA A 688 -17.73 16.33 -17.10
N TYR A 689 -16.87 16.45 -16.10
CA TYR A 689 -17.05 15.73 -14.84
C TYR A 689 -16.60 16.54 -13.63
N VAL A 690 -17.20 16.22 -12.50
CA VAL A 690 -16.85 16.73 -11.17
C VAL A 690 -16.67 15.55 -10.22
N ILE A 691 -15.64 15.62 -9.40
CA ILE A 691 -15.39 14.65 -8.33
C ILE A 691 -15.18 15.44 -7.04
N VAL A 692 -15.88 15.05 -5.97
CA VAL A 692 -15.65 15.59 -4.63
C VAL A 692 -15.39 14.43 -3.69
N SER A 693 -14.16 14.27 -3.27
CA SER A 693 -13.75 13.30 -2.25
C SER A 693 -13.92 13.93 -0.86
N ASN A 694 -14.37 13.11 0.10
CA ASN A 694 -14.65 13.57 1.47
C ASN A 694 -15.56 14.82 1.48
N LEU A 695 -16.74 14.65 0.93
CA LEU A 695 -17.73 15.74 0.69
C LEU A 695 -18.03 16.56 1.94
N THR A 696 -18.15 15.92 3.10
CA THR A 696 -18.47 16.57 4.37
C THR A 696 -17.24 17.05 5.15
N ASN A 697 -16.03 16.88 4.56
CA ASN A 697 -14.76 17.25 5.18
C ASN A 697 -14.57 16.57 6.55
N GLU A 698 -14.79 15.26 6.61
CA GLU A 698 -14.57 14.44 7.80
C GLU A 698 -13.08 14.40 8.16
N ALA A 699 -12.76 14.59 9.43
CA ALA A 699 -11.43 14.33 9.97
C ALA A 699 -11.33 12.86 10.37
N TYR A 700 -10.53 12.07 9.68
CA TYR A 700 -10.47 10.62 9.90
C TYR A 700 -9.11 10.02 9.56
N GLU A 701 -8.90 8.81 10.06
CA GLU A 701 -7.74 7.96 9.77
C GLU A 701 -8.21 6.55 9.43
N THR A 702 -7.46 5.83 8.61
CA THR A 702 -7.70 4.40 8.33
C THR A 702 -6.61 3.49 8.86
N SER A 703 -5.50 4.07 9.29
CA SER A 703 -4.43 3.38 9.98
C SER A 703 -3.70 4.31 10.92
N TYR A 704 -3.00 3.73 11.86
CA TYR A 704 -2.15 4.42 12.81
C TYR A 704 -0.70 4.03 12.60
N ASN A 705 0.17 5.01 12.61
CA ASN A 705 1.60 4.79 12.61
C ASN A 705 2.17 5.08 13.99
N SER A 706 2.44 4.02 14.73
CA SER A 706 2.86 4.11 16.12
C SER A 706 4.32 4.52 16.34
N TRP A 707 5.13 4.53 15.31
CA TRP A 707 6.51 4.96 15.44
C TRP A 707 6.62 6.45 15.71
N ASN A 708 5.73 7.23 15.15
CA ASN A 708 5.68 8.67 15.41
C ASN A 708 4.98 9.02 16.73
N GLY A 709 4.98 8.09 17.69
CA GLY A 709 4.22 8.29 18.93
C GLY A 709 2.73 8.16 18.65
N VAL A 710 1.93 9.13 19.04
CA VAL A 710 0.49 9.16 18.82
C VAL A 710 0.14 10.00 17.58
N GLY A 711 1.06 10.07 16.61
CA GLY A 711 0.77 10.63 15.32
C GLY A 711 -0.07 9.68 14.52
N SER A 712 -1.21 10.13 14.03
CA SER A 712 -2.03 9.39 13.09
C SER A 712 -1.68 9.74 11.66
N SER A 713 -1.95 8.81 10.75
CA SER A 713 -1.92 9.10 9.32
C SER A 713 -3.27 9.71 8.95
N ALA A 714 -3.37 11.03 9.04
CA ALA A 714 -4.60 11.74 8.67
C ALA A 714 -4.91 11.52 7.19
N MET A 715 -6.15 11.14 6.94
CA MET A 715 -6.66 11.01 5.58
C MET A 715 -6.94 12.40 4.99
N PRO A 716 -6.90 12.55 3.66
CA PRO A 716 -7.16 13.82 3.00
C PRO A 716 -8.50 14.43 3.41
N GLY A 717 -8.54 15.75 3.56
CA GLY A 717 -9.75 16.52 3.71
C GLY A 717 -10.56 16.57 2.41
N ARG A 718 -11.57 17.44 2.36
CA ARG A 718 -12.36 17.62 1.15
C ARG A 718 -11.48 18.04 -0.02
N CYS A 719 -11.59 17.28 -1.10
CA CYS A 719 -10.89 17.55 -2.35
C CYS A 719 -11.90 17.53 -3.49
N TRP A 720 -11.93 18.57 -4.27
CA TRP A 720 -12.72 18.63 -5.50
C TRP A 720 -11.81 18.62 -6.71
N MET A 721 -12.27 18.01 -7.79
CA MET A 721 -11.67 18.08 -9.11
C MET A 721 -12.74 18.27 -10.17
N VAL A 722 -12.45 19.09 -11.15
CA VAL A 722 -13.26 19.29 -12.35
C VAL A 722 -12.42 18.96 -13.57
N GLY A 723 -13.01 18.33 -14.55
CA GLY A 723 -12.30 17.93 -15.73
C GLY A 723 -13.18 17.78 -16.96
N MET A 724 -12.50 17.64 -18.07
CA MET A 724 -13.10 17.36 -19.38
C MET A 724 -12.31 16.25 -20.07
N LYS A 725 -13.07 15.33 -20.68
CA LYS A 725 -12.52 14.29 -21.54
C LYS A 725 -13.05 14.47 -22.94
N TYR A 726 -12.15 14.67 -23.89
CA TYR A 726 -12.44 14.76 -25.30
C TYR A 726 -11.98 13.48 -26.02
N THR A 727 -12.87 12.91 -26.78
CA THR A 727 -12.63 11.69 -27.57
C THR A 727 -12.77 12.00 -29.06
N PHE A 728 -11.82 11.60 -29.89
CA PHE A 728 -11.77 11.89 -31.32
C PHE A 728 -11.35 10.69 -32.19
#